data_0e8fd04caaa58676f6b20688acba2749
#
_entry.id   0e8fd04caaa58676f6b20688acba2749
#
_cell.length_a   1.000
_cell.length_b   1.000
_cell.length_c   1.000
_cell.angle_alpha   90.00
_cell.angle_beta   90.00
_cell.angle_gamma   90.00
#
_symmetry.space_group_name_H-M   'P 1'
#
loop_
_entity.id
_entity.type
_entity.pdbx_description
1 polymer ?
#
loop_
_entity_poly.entity_id
_entity_poly.type
_entity_poly.pdbx_seq_one_letter_code
_entity_poly.pdbx_strand_id
1 'polypeptide(L)'
;MLGYWLYTEPENPMITKQSLMDDFRALGMTVGDTIFVHSAYSSLSRAEGGVDGGPQNVIDAILEVVGPDGTLIMPTFNYDFLRGSPWDIRTTPSQMGLLTELVRTDPRAKRMFHAIYSMAAIGKHADELAAQRSSDCFGETTIFTKFREWDAKILILGLPYSKSITFLHHCEQAAKVDYRFLKEFKGTAIDGQGRPHDMSYTMFVRDVERGVVLDFEPIGALLDAQVVNMRKVGLGEVRLMKCNDVFRVAVKAMQEHPGPGLTYILESPDKAKDWIPPMKPISSLKDVLGEIVPLHRTLASDGLDAALDIIGSYLPESAGYKIEAYAPLTPAWTWYIPERYVVHAAYLETEDGRRIVDFKDDPLHLLSYSLPMDKVLPWAELEPHLYFNEKRPHAIPWKFKYYDRDWGFCLPKNLFDSLPRDKNYHAVIDVEFVTDPAQGFKVATATLHPRGGPDPAAGEIFVMAHACHPNQANDDAAGVVTAIEVARRLAANPLPAGSMSVRFWFGPETIGTIAYLANNEALIPSFKGGIFIEMTGNDNTIALQHTRQHDAIMDRVGQYVLKKRGGEFREGTFADVIANDERVLNGPGINVPCISVTRYPYPEYHTSDDNLGIMHEDKLREAADVIEEILRIYGTNYVPKRRFRGPVFLSGHGLFVDWQTNWALNRAIEKMMMRFEGEQSVFEIVDELGLDYWDTRAYIEKFRIKELIEALPMPEVAEKA
;
A
#
# COMPACT_ATOMS: atom_id res chain seq x y z
N MET A 1 -28.04 -68.20 1.83
CA MET A 1 -27.09 -68.05 0.72
C MET A 1 -26.93 -66.57 0.42
N LEU A 2 -25.93 -65.96 1.02
CA LEU A 2 -25.53 -64.57 0.77
C LEU A 2 -24.48 -64.60 -0.33
N GLY A 3 -24.84 -64.11 -1.50
CA GLY A 3 -23.92 -63.93 -2.63
C GLY A 3 -22.95 -62.77 -2.40
N TYR A 4 -21.70 -63.07 -2.21
CA TYR A 4 -20.60 -62.10 -2.31
C TYR A 4 -20.46 -61.72 -3.77
N TRP A 5 -20.78 -60.46 -4.10
CA TRP A 5 -20.33 -59.81 -5.33
C TRP A 5 -18.87 -59.45 -5.14
N LEU A 6 -17.98 -60.23 -5.79
CA LEU A 6 -16.59 -59.85 -6.00
C LEU A 6 -16.59 -58.67 -7.00
N TYR A 7 -16.37 -57.47 -6.53
CA TYR A 7 -15.91 -56.37 -7.39
C TYR A 7 -14.48 -56.74 -7.81
N THR A 8 -14.34 -57.21 -9.03
CA THR A 8 -13.07 -57.20 -9.70
C THR A 8 -12.76 -55.76 -10.05
N GLU A 9 -11.81 -55.12 -9.32
CA GLU A 9 -11.24 -53.85 -9.78
C GLU A 9 -10.67 -54.10 -11.21
N PRO A 10 -10.85 -53.15 -12.14
CA PRO A 10 -10.24 -53.30 -13.46
C PRO A 10 -8.74 -53.43 -13.30
N GLU A 11 -8.14 -54.50 -13.87
CA GLU A 11 -6.70 -54.69 -13.94
C GLU A 11 -6.07 -53.39 -14.49
N ASN A 12 -5.26 -52.75 -13.69
CA ASN A 12 -4.53 -51.56 -14.09
C ASN A 12 -3.31 -52.05 -14.91
N PRO A 13 -3.32 -51.97 -16.25
CA PRO A 13 -2.30 -52.58 -17.07
C PRO A 13 -0.94 -51.98 -16.80
N MET A 14 0.12 -52.78 -16.88
CA MET A 14 1.51 -52.34 -16.82
C MET A 14 1.73 -51.18 -17.79
N ILE A 15 2.31 -50.07 -17.30
CA ILE A 15 2.63 -48.88 -18.10
C ILE A 15 3.82 -49.21 -18.99
N THR A 16 3.62 -49.23 -20.29
CA THR A 16 4.71 -49.47 -21.27
C THR A 16 5.26 -48.15 -21.79
N LYS A 17 6.51 -48.17 -22.34
CA LYS A 17 7.05 -46.99 -23.02
C LYS A 17 6.13 -46.51 -24.14
N GLN A 18 5.52 -47.41 -24.91
CA GLN A 18 4.58 -47.03 -25.98
C GLN A 18 3.33 -46.35 -25.42
N SER A 19 2.75 -46.88 -24.35
CA SER A 19 1.59 -46.24 -23.72
C SER A 19 1.91 -44.85 -23.17
N LEU A 20 3.10 -44.62 -22.59
CA LEU A 20 3.56 -43.30 -22.18
C LEU A 20 3.70 -42.34 -23.37
N MET A 21 4.28 -42.79 -24.48
CA MET A 21 4.41 -41.97 -25.69
C MET A 21 3.03 -41.53 -26.23
N ASP A 22 2.07 -42.46 -26.22
CA ASP A 22 0.70 -42.17 -26.69
C ASP A 22 0.00 -41.19 -25.75
N ASP A 23 0.16 -41.35 -24.43
CA ASP A 23 -0.37 -40.42 -23.45
C ASP A 23 0.25 -39.02 -23.56
N PHE A 24 1.58 -38.93 -23.75
CA PHE A 24 2.24 -37.62 -23.93
C PHE A 24 1.82 -36.93 -25.23
N ARG A 25 1.63 -37.65 -26.33
CA ARG A 25 1.06 -37.08 -27.56
C ARG A 25 -0.38 -36.62 -27.37
N ALA A 26 -1.18 -37.43 -26.67
CA ALA A 26 -2.57 -37.06 -26.38
C ALA A 26 -2.70 -35.83 -25.48
N LEU A 27 -1.70 -35.57 -24.63
CA LEU A 27 -1.57 -34.31 -23.85
C LEU A 27 -1.20 -33.10 -24.72
N GLY A 28 -0.71 -33.32 -25.96
CA GLY A 28 -0.29 -32.25 -26.87
C GLY A 28 1.21 -32.06 -26.93
N MET A 29 2.00 -33.03 -26.51
CA MET A 29 3.45 -33.03 -26.75
C MET A 29 3.72 -33.39 -28.21
N THR A 30 4.62 -32.65 -28.87
CA THR A 30 4.93 -32.80 -30.30
C THR A 30 6.43 -32.81 -30.55
N VAL A 31 6.81 -33.23 -31.76
CA VAL A 31 8.21 -33.19 -32.21
C VAL A 31 8.72 -31.74 -32.21
N GLY A 32 9.91 -31.54 -31.69
CA GLY A 32 10.56 -30.24 -31.57
C GLY A 32 10.26 -29.53 -30.24
N ASP A 33 9.38 -30.05 -29.41
CA ASP A 33 9.05 -29.42 -28.12
C ASP A 33 10.24 -29.39 -27.15
N THR A 34 10.36 -28.33 -26.40
CA THR A 34 11.23 -28.21 -25.22
C THR A 34 10.39 -28.45 -23.98
N ILE A 35 10.71 -29.51 -23.23
CA ILE A 35 9.90 -29.98 -22.10
C ILE A 35 10.71 -29.87 -20.80
N PHE A 36 10.21 -29.02 -19.87
CA PHE A 36 10.72 -28.92 -18.50
C PHE A 36 9.86 -29.79 -17.57
N VAL A 37 10.47 -30.80 -16.94
CA VAL A 37 9.74 -31.86 -16.26
C VAL A 37 9.89 -31.80 -14.76
N HIS A 38 8.76 -31.84 -14.04
CA HIS A 38 8.68 -32.14 -12.61
C HIS A 38 8.03 -33.51 -12.41
N SER A 39 8.58 -34.37 -11.58
CA SER A 39 8.09 -35.75 -11.50
C SER A 39 8.09 -36.37 -10.11
N ALA A 40 7.05 -37.14 -9.81
CA ALA A 40 7.01 -38.16 -8.78
C ALA A 40 6.93 -39.53 -9.47
N TYR A 41 8.05 -40.15 -9.79
CA TYR A 41 8.08 -41.47 -10.44
C TYR A 41 7.25 -42.52 -9.69
N SER A 42 7.19 -42.44 -8.35
CA SER A 42 6.37 -43.34 -7.53
C SER A 42 4.88 -43.31 -7.84
N SER A 43 4.34 -42.22 -8.41
CA SER A 43 2.93 -42.14 -8.84
C SER A 43 2.65 -43.00 -10.07
N LEU A 44 3.66 -43.27 -10.89
CA LEU A 44 3.61 -44.16 -12.04
C LEU A 44 3.95 -45.60 -11.63
N SER A 45 5.04 -45.80 -10.85
CA SER A 45 5.59 -47.10 -10.51
C SER A 45 4.77 -47.91 -9.51
N ARG A 46 3.84 -47.28 -8.76
CA ARG A 46 2.92 -47.99 -7.85
C ARG A 46 1.67 -48.52 -8.54
N ALA A 47 1.49 -48.22 -9.83
CA ALA A 47 0.46 -48.89 -10.60
C ALA A 47 0.72 -50.41 -10.61
N GLU A 48 -0.33 -51.22 -10.61
CA GLU A 48 -0.20 -52.69 -10.68
C GLU A 48 0.58 -53.07 -11.94
N GLY A 49 1.73 -53.74 -11.78
CA GLY A 49 2.70 -53.99 -12.84
C GLY A 49 3.80 -52.95 -13.03
N GLY A 50 3.64 -51.73 -12.46
CA GLY A 50 4.66 -50.65 -12.57
C GLY A 50 4.88 -50.11 -13.98
N VAL A 51 6.09 -49.56 -14.21
CA VAL A 51 6.56 -49.09 -15.54
C VAL A 51 7.51 -50.13 -16.11
N ASP A 52 7.17 -50.71 -17.26
CA ASP A 52 8.01 -51.64 -17.98
C ASP A 52 9.36 -51.00 -18.35
N GLY A 53 10.46 -51.69 -18.12
CA GLY A 53 11.81 -51.14 -18.31
C GLY A 53 12.20 -50.04 -17.30
N GLY A 54 11.38 -49.81 -16.29
CA GLY A 54 11.69 -48.91 -15.18
C GLY A 54 11.72 -47.41 -15.53
N PRO A 55 12.39 -46.58 -14.68
CA PRO A 55 12.39 -45.14 -14.82
C PRO A 55 13.05 -44.60 -16.09
N GLN A 56 13.98 -45.38 -16.69
CA GLN A 56 14.63 -45.00 -17.94
C GLN A 56 13.63 -44.92 -19.10
N ASN A 57 12.65 -45.83 -19.15
CA ASN A 57 11.62 -45.80 -20.19
C ASN A 57 10.73 -44.55 -20.15
N VAL A 58 10.58 -43.88 -18.99
CA VAL A 58 9.91 -42.59 -18.91
C VAL A 58 10.70 -41.51 -19.62
N ILE A 59 12.01 -41.46 -19.38
CA ILE A 59 12.94 -40.52 -20.03
C ILE A 59 12.97 -40.78 -21.55
N ASP A 60 13.12 -42.03 -21.95
CA ASP A 60 13.21 -42.41 -23.37
C ASP A 60 11.87 -42.12 -24.09
N ALA A 61 10.72 -42.34 -23.44
CA ALA A 61 9.40 -41.99 -24.01
C ALA A 61 9.28 -40.50 -24.31
N ILE A 62 9.74 -39.64 -23.39
CA ILE A 62 9.73 -38.17 -23.61
C ILE A 62 10.64 -37.81 -24.78
N LEU A 63 11.89 -38.33 -24.78
CA LEU A 63 12.86 -38.02 -25.83
C LEU A 63 12.42 -38.54 -27.21
N GLU A 64 11.75 -39.70 -27.30
CA GLU A 64 11.22 -40.21 -28.56
C GLU A 64 10.02 -39.38 -29.08
N VAL A 65 9.17 -38.88 -28.19
CA VAL A 65 8.03 -38.02 -28.59
C VAL A 65 8.52 -36.67 -29.11
N VAL A 66 9.49 -36.04 -28.43
CA VAL A 66 9.98 -34.71 -28.86
C VAL A 66 10.98 -34.82 -30.02
N GLY A 67 11.58 -35.99 -30.23
CA GLY A 67 12.51 -36.26 -31.33
C GLY A 67 13.82 -35.49 -31.25
N PRO A 68 14.67 -35.57 -32.33
CA PRO A 68 16.03 -35.01 -32.33
C PRO A 68 16.06 -33.47 -32.25
N ASP A 69 15.01 -32.79 -32.70
CA ASP A 69 14.87 -31.31 -32.65
C ASP A 69 14.26 -30.81 -31.34
N GLY A 70 13.86 -31.74 -30.45
CA GLY A 70 13.30 -31.42 -29.15
C GLY A 70 14.36 -31.34 -28.05
N THR A 71 13.91 -30.99 -26.85
CA THR A 71 14.77 -30.91 -25.66
C THR A 71 14.02 -31.39 -24.42
N LEU A 72 14.64 -32.29 -23.65
CA LEU A 72 14.23 -32.65 -22.30
C LEU A 72 15.06 -31.85 -21.30
N ILE A 73 14.41 -31.19 -20.34
CA ILE A 73 15.07 -30.47 -19.25
C ILE A 73 14.55 -31.01 -17.92
N MET A 74 15.48 -31.33 -17.02
CA MET A 74 15.20 -31.80 -15.66
C MET A 74 15.81 -30.88 -14.61
N PRO A 75 15.07 -30.53 -13.53
CA PRO A 75 15.64 -29.80 -12.40
C PRO A 75 16.64 -30.68 -11.66
N THR A 76 17.88 -30.25 -11.54
CA THR A 76 18.92 -30.92 -10.76
C THR A 76 19.34 -30.07 -9.57
N PHE A 77 18.32 -29.46 -8.89
CA PHE A 77 18.51 -28.54 -7.78
C PHE A 77 19.18 -29.22 -6.59
N ASN A 78 19.97 -28.42 -5.87
CA ASN A 78 20.56 -28.82 -4.61
C ASN A 78 20.62 -27.61 -3.67
N TYR A 79 20.10 -27.79 -2.46
CA TYR A 79 19.97 -26.71 -1.49
C TYR A 79 21.06 -26.68 -0.41
N ASP A 80 22.07 -27.59 -0.49
CA ASP A 80 23.14 -27.64 0.50
C ASP A 80 24.07 -26.42 0.40
N PHE A 81 24.16 -25.79 -0.79
CA PHE A 81 24.86 -24.53 -0.99
C PHE A 81 24.29 -23.41 -0.08
N LEU A 82 22.98 -23.39 0.16
CA LEU A 82 22.33 -22.42 1.06
C LEU A 82 22.76 -22.57 2.53
N ARG A 83 23.37 -23.73 2.86
CA ARG A 83 23.89 -24.08 4.20
C ARG A 83 25.41 -23.99 4.28
N GLY A 84 26.06 -23.43 3.26
CA GLY A 84 27.51 -23.25 3.19
C GLY A 84 28.31 -24.44 2.64
N SER A 85 27.65 -25.50 2.16
CA SER A 85 28.34 -26.64 1.51
C SER A 85 28.80 -26.26 0.10
N PRO A 86 30.04 -26.61 -0.32
CA PRO A 86 30.46 -26.42 -1.69
C PRO A 86 29.59 -27.22 -2.67
N TRP A 87 29.31 -26.65 -3.83
CA TRP A 87 28.61 -27.34 -4.91
C TRP A 87 29.56 -27.64 -6.08
N ASP A 88 29.55 -28.87 -6.57
CA ASP A 88 30.37 -29.32 -7.70
C ASP A 88 29.45 -29.77 -8.84
N ILE A 89 29.58 -29.14 -10.01
CA ILE A 89 28.76 -29.45 -11.18
C ILE A 89 28.84 -30.93 -11.60
N ARG A 90 29.97 -31.57 -11.33
CA ARG A 90 30.25 -32.97 -11.74
C ARG A 90 29.64 -33.99 -10.79
N THR A 91 29.69 -33.70 -9.48
CA THR A 91 29.46 -34.73 -8.45
C THR A 91 28.26 -34.42 -7.54
N THR A 92 27.88 -33.16 -7.35
CA THR A 92 26.75 -32.81 -6.46
C THR A 92 25.44 -33.40 -6.99
N PRO A 93 24.77 -34.30 -6.24
CA PRO A 93 23.56 -34.98 -6.69
C PRO A 93 22.35 -34.02 -6.76
N SER A 94 21.34 -34.45 -7.53
CA SER A 94 20.03 -33.83 -7.52
C SER A 94 19.25 -34.20 -6.26
N GLN A 95 18.57 -33.25 -5.63
CA GLN A 95 17.62 -33.51 -4.54
C GLN A 95 16.16 -33.59 -5.03
N MET A 96 15.93 -33.55 -6.36
CA MET A 96 14.60 -33.46 -6.96
C MET A 96 14.00 -34.81 -7.36
N GLY A 97 14.67 -35.94 -7.08
CA GLY A 97 14.15 -37.28 -7.25
C GLY A 97 14.84 -38.10 -8.32
N LEU A 98 14.32 -39.32 -8.53
CA LEU A 98 15.00 -40.39 -9.30
C LEU A 98 15.20 -40.00 -10.77
N LEU A 99 14.19 -39.53 -11.48
CA LEU A 99 14.32 -39.21 -12.91
C LEU A 99 15.33 -38.09 -13.15
N THR A 100 15.39 -37.13 -12.25
CA THR A 100 16.29 -35.98 -12.36
C THR A 100 17.74 -36.38 -12.16
N GLU A 101 18.01 -37.36 -11.29
CA GLU A 101 19.35 -37.89 -11.06
C GLU A 101 19.81 -38.79 -12.24
N LEU A 102 18.90 -39.56 -12.85
CA LEU A 102 19.20 -40.33 -14.05
C LEU A 102 19.59 -39.41 -15.22
N VAL A 103 18.85 -38.32 -15.45
CA VAL A 103 19.20 -37.36 -16.51
C VAL A 103 20.49 -36.63 -16.16
N ARG A 104 20.73 -36.25 -14.89
CA ARG A 104 21.98 -35.61 -14.47
C ARG A 104 23.22 -36.43 -14.79
N THR A 105 23.12 -37.77 -14.67
CA THR A 105 24.22 -38.71 -14.91
C THR A 105 24.25 -39.30 -16.33
N ASP A 106 23.26 -38.97 -17.16
CA ASP A 106 23.21 -39.42 -18.56
C ASP A 106 24.35 -38.77 -19.35
N PRO A 107 25.17 -39.55 -20.11
CA PRO A 107 26.29 -39.03 -20.87
C PRO A 107 25.88 -38.04 -21.99
N ARG A 108 24.62 -38.05 -22.41
CA ARG A 108 24.06 -37.10 -23.38
C ARG A 108 23.70 -35.76 -22.77
N ALA A 109 23.54 -35.71 -21.43
CA ALA A 109 23.06 -34.53 -20.75
C ALA A 109 24.14 -33.47 -20.55
N LYS A 110 23.74 -32.21 -20.65
CA LYS A 110 24.55 -31.05 -20.28
C LYS A 110 23.94 -30.34 -19.08
N ARG A 111 24.78 -30.06 -18.06
CA ARG A 111 24.33 -29.45 -16.80
C ARG A 111 24.67 -27.98 -16.75
N MET A 112 23.71 -27.13 -16.32
CA MET A 112 23.89 -25.73 -16.09
C MET A 112 24.71 -25.46 -14.82
N PHE A 113 25.67 -24.51 -14.90
CA PHE A 113 26.48 -24.09 -13.76
C PHE A 113 25.70 -23.08 -12.92
N HIS A 114 24.92 -23.58 -11.96
CA HIS A 114 24.19 -22.80 -10.97
C HIS A 114 24.03 -23.63 -9.70
N ALA A 115 24.64 -23.21 -8.60
CA ALA A 115 24.77 -24.06 -7.41
C ALA A 115 23.43 -24.39 -6.72
N ILE A 116 22.38 -23.57 -6.86
CA ILE A 116 21.08 -23.79 -6.23
C ILE A 116 20.08 -24.39 -7.22
N TYR A 117 19.80 -23.71 -8.33
CA TYR A 117 18.79 -24.09 -9.33
C TYR A 117 19.41 -24.67 -10.62
N SER A 118 20.41 -25.52 -10.46
CA SER A 118 21.02 -26.26 -11.59
C SER A 118 19.97 -27.07 -12.33
N MET A 119 20.09 -27.15 -13.65
CA MET A 119 19.27 -28.01 -14.51
C MET A 119 20.15 -28.83 -15.45
N ALA A 120 19.67 -29.98 -15.87
CA ALA A 120 20.31 -30.82 -16.88
C ALA A 120 19.40 -31.01 -18.08
N ALA A 121 19.94 -30.93 -19.29
CA ALA A 121 19.16 -31.02 -20.52
C ALA A 121 19.79 -32.00 -21.52
N ILE A 122 18.94 -32.71 -22.27
CA ILE A 122 19.28 -33.54 -23.43
C ILE A 122 18.50 -33.00 -24.63
N GLY A 123 19.17 -32.69 -25.72
CA GLY A 123 18.55 -32.26 -26.97
C GLY A 123 19.06 -30.90 -27.46
N LYS A 124 18.30 -30.28 -28.34
CA LYS A 124 18.68 -29.09 -29.11
C LYS A 124 19.19 -27.90 -28.27
N HIS A 125 18.51 -27.59 -27.16
CA HIS A 125 18.84 -26.44 -26.30
C HIS A 125 19.81 -26.79 -25.16
N ALA A 126 20.38 -27.99 -25.12
CA ALA A 126 21.27 -28.44 -24.03
C ALA A 126 22.54 -27.57 -23.89
N ASP A 127 23.17 -27.19 -25.03
CA ASP A 127 24.35 -26.32 -25.03
C ASP A 127 24.04 -24.90 -24.55
N GLU A 128 22.92 -24.33 -24.98
CA GLU A 128 22.48 -23.00 -24.58
C GLU A 128 22.12 -22.95 -23.09
N LEU A 129 21.44 -24.00 -22.58
CA LEU A 129 21.17 -24.17 -21.15
C LEU A 129 22.46 -24.24 -20.35
N ALA A 130 23.41 -25.08 -20.75
CA ALA A 130 24.69 -25.24 -20.07
C ALA A 130 25.56 -23.98 -20.09
N ALA A 131 25.39 -23.11 -21.08
CA ALA A 131 26.08 -21.84 -21.22
C ALA A 131 25.48 -20.72 -20.34
N GLN A 132 24.29 -20.91 -19.79
CA GLN A 132 23.63 -19.90 -18.93
C GLN A 132 24.48 -19.58 -17.70
N ARG A 133 24.59 -18.30 -17.41
CA ARG A 133 25.25 -17.77 -16.21
C ARG A 133 24.37 -16.64 -15.66
N SER A 134 23.81 -16.87 -14.51
CA SER A 134 23.02 -15.85 -13.80
C SER A 134 23.37 -15.91 -12.32
N SER A 135 23.46 -14.76 -11.70
CA SER A 135 23.52 -14.61 -10.24
C SER A 135 22.15 -14.44 -9.61
N ASP A 136 21.10 -14.31 -10.42
CA ASP A 136 19.70 -14.29 -9.98
C ASP A 136 19.11 -15.70 -10.14
N CYS A 137 18.23 -16.09 -9.21
CA CYS A 137 17.58 -17.40 -9.24
C CYS A 137 16.30 -17.42 -10.10
N PHE A 138 15.52 -16.32 -10.16
CA PHE A 138 14.20 -16.30 -10.78
C PHE A 138 13.92 -15.09 -11.68
N GLY A 139 14.80 -14.10 -11.74
CA GLY A 139 14.58 -12.86 -12.50
C GLY A 139 14.73 -13.00 -14.01
N GLU A 140 14.69 -11.87 -14.68
CA GLU A 140 14.69 -11.72 -16.14
C GLU A 140 15.95 -12.27 -16.84
N THR A 141 17.09 -12.39 -16.14
CA THR A 141 18.36 -12.87 -16.71
C THR A 141 18.54 -14.38 -16.55
N THR A 142 17.52 -15.08 -16.08
CA THR A 142 17.59 -16.51 -15.74
C THR A 142 17.16 -17.43 -16.88
N ILE A 143 17.38 -18.73 -16.70
CA ILE A 143 16.94 -19.78 -17.63
C ILE A 143 15.41 -19.78 -17.83
N PHE A 144 14.63 -19.28 -16.85
CA PHE A 144 13.17 -19.23 -16.96
C PHE A 144 12.70 -18.25 -18.06
N THR A 145 13.44 -17.16 -18.31
CA THR A 145 13.19 -16.29 -19.47
C THR A 145 13.47 -17.04 -20.77
N LYS A 146 14.53 -17.85 -20.84
CA LYS A 146 14.81 -18.72 -21.99
C LYS A 146 13.70 -19.73 -22.25
N PHE A 147 13.09 -20.29 -21.21
CA PHE A 147 11.92 -21.16 -21.38
C PHE A 147 10.76 -20.48 -22.09
N ARG A 148 10.56 -19.19 -21.84
CA ARG A 148 9.55 -18.37 -22.54
C ARG A 148 9.97 -18.11 -24.00
N GLU A 149 11.23 -17.80 -24.25
CA GLU A 149 11.76 -17.59 -25.60
C GLU A 149 11.70 -18.86 -26.46
N TRP A 150 11.90 -20.03 -25.87
CA TRP A 150 11.82 -21.33 -26.56
C TRP A 150 10.39 -21.86 -26.67
N ASP A 151 9.37 -21.14 -26.22
CA ASP A 151 7.99 -21.61 -26.04
C ASP A 151 7.92 -22.98 -25.33
N ALA A 152 8.77 -23.17 -24.33
CA ALA A 152 8.91 -24.42 -23.61
C ALA A 152 7.59 -24.78 -22.89
N LYS A 153 7.37 -26.07 -22.72
CA LYS A 153 6.23 -26.63 -22.00
C LYS A 153 6.70 -27.23 -20.67
N ILE A 154 5.88 -27.07 -19.63
CA ILE A 154 6.06 -27.69 -18.32
C ILE A 154 5.26 -28.98 -18.32
N LEU A 155 5.91 -30.10 -18.00
CA LEU A 155 5.29 -31.41 -17.79
C LEU A 155 5.37 -31.78 -16.30
N ILE A 156 4.22 -31.96 -15.67
CA ILE A 156 4.13 -32.41 -14.28
C ILE A 156 3.63 -33.85 -14.26
N LEU A 157 4.46 -34.76 -13.75
CA LEU A 157 4.17 -36.18 -13.64
C LEU A 157 3.80 -36.55 -12.20
N GLY A 158 2.50 -36.60 -11.88
CA GLY A 158 1.97 -37.13 -10.61
C GLY A 158 2.34 -36.33 -9.35
N LEU A 159 2.60 -35.05 -9.47
CA LEU A 159 2.87 -34.11 -8.35
C LEU A 159 1.75 -33.10 -8.19
N PRO A 160 1.42 -32.70 -6.96
CA PRO A 160 0.61 -31.52 -6.70
C PRO A 160 1.40 -30.24 -7.06
N TYR A 161 0.72 -29.14 -7.26
CA TYR A 161 1.35 -27.85 -7.61
C TYR A 161 2.30 -27.36 -6.52
N SER A 162 1.96 -27.51 -5.26
CA SER A 162 2.78 -27.12 -4.10
C SER A 162 4.15 -27.86 -4.01
N LYS A 163 4.33 -28.95 -4.77
CA LYS A 163 5.58 -29.71 -4.85
C LYS A 163 6.24 -29.72 -6.23
N SER A 164 5.73 -28.90 -7.13
CA SER A 164 6.18 -28.82 -8.52
C SER A 164 6.24 -27.38 -9.00
N ILE A 165 6.29 -27.17 -10.31
CA ILE A 165 6.12 -25.89 -10.99
C ILE A 165 7.00 -24.73 -10.46
N THR A 166 8.32 -25.00 -10.30
CA THR A 166 9.31 -23.98 -9.90
C THR A 166 9.24 -22.70 -10.77
N PHE A 167 8.73 -22.80 -11.98
CA PHE A 167 8.49 -21.68 -12.88
C PHE A 167 7.58 -20.59 -12.27
N LEU A 168 6.69 -20.92 -11.32
CA LEU A 168 5.87 -19.92 -10.60
C LEU A 168 6.73 -18.95 -9.81
N HIS A 169 7.92 -19.31 -9.34
CA HIS A 169 8.81 -18.37 -8.66
C HIS A 169 9.33 -17.27 -9.60
N HIS A 170 9.49 -17.57 -10.90
CA HIS A 170 9.76 -16.56 -11.91
C HIS A 170 8.54 -15.63 -12.10
N CYS A 171 7.33 -16.19 -12.09
CA CYS A 171 6.09 -15.40 -12.13
C CYS A 171 5.92 -14.51 -10.88
N GLU A 172 6.23 -15.04 -9.67
CA GLU A 172 6.19 -14.28 -8.42
C GLU A 172 7.15 -13.08 -8.44
N GLN A 173 8.39 -13.29 -8.94
CA GLN A 173 9.38 -12.20 -9.03
C GLN A 173 8.95 -11.16 -10.10
N ALA A 174 8.40 -11.59 -11.22
CA ALA A 174 7.89 -10.72 -12.26
C ALA A 174 6.65 -9.92 -11.79
N ALA A 175 5.76 -10.54 -11.02
CA ALA A 175 4.60 -9.89 -10.40
C ALA A 175 4.97 -8.98 -9.23
N LYS A 176 6.24 -9.06 -8.72
CA LYS A 176 6.74 -8.33 -7.55
C LYS A 176 5.88 -8.58 -6.31
N VAL A 177 5.53 -9.85 -6.07
CA VAL A 177 4.71 -10.22 -4.91
C VAL A 177 5.37 -9.78 -3.60
N ASP A 178 4.57 -9.39 -2.63
CA ASP A 178 5.00 -8.76 -1.38
C ASP A 178 5.39 -9.73 -0.26
N TYR A 179 5.00 -11.00 -0.39
CA TYR A 179 5.33 -12.06 0.58
C TYR A 179 6.70 -12.70 0.35
N ARG A 180 7.52 -12.09 -0.53
CA ARG A 180 8.90 -12.48 -0.83
C ARG A 180 9.81 -11.26 -0.86
N PHE A 181 11.10 -11.47 -0.56
CA PHE A 181 12.14 -10.45 -0.65
C PHE A 181 13.43 -11.03 -1.22
N LEU A 182 14.29 -10.17 -1.76
CA LEU A 182 15.59 -10.59 -2.31
C LEU A 182 16.58 -10.82 -1.18
N LYS A 183 17.21 -12.03 -1.19
CA LYS A 183 18.25 -12.42 -0.25
C LYS A 183 19.46 -12.96 -0.99
N GLU A 184 20.65 -12.54 -0.58
CA GLU A 184 21.92 -12.98 -1.13
C GLU A 184 22.43 -14.22 -0.39
N PHE A 185 22.95 -15.19 -1.17
CA PHE A 185 23.58 -16.40 -0.67
C PHE A 185 24.96 -16.56 -1.30
N LYS A 186 26.01 -16.70 -0.47
CA LYS A 186 27.40 -16.81 -0.89
C LYS A 186 27.97 -18.19 -0.57
N GLY A 187 28.86 -18.68 -1.43
CA GLY A 187 29.53 -19.96 -1.22
C GLY A 187 30.45 -20.32 -2.39
N THR A 188 31.00 -21.51 -2.34
CA THR A 188 31.94 -21.99 -3.36
C THR A 188 31.21 -22.93 -4.33
N ALA A 189 31.34 -22.69 -5.64
CA ALA A 189 30.94 -23.63 -6.70
C ALA A 189 32.16 -24.08 -7.51
N ILE A 190 32.20 -25.39 -7.81
CA ILE A 190 33.32 -26.04 -8.51
C ILE A 190 32.88 -26.33 -9.94
N ASP A 191 33.68 -25.89 -10.92
CA ASP A 191 33.38 -26.01 -12.34
C ASP A 191 33.70 -27.41 -12.89
N GLY A 192 33.43 -27.64 -14.21
CA GLY A 192 33.66 -28.88 -14.89
C GLY A 192 35.16 -29.30 -14.98
N GLN A 193 36.06 -28.35 -14.74
CA GLN A 193 37.52 -28.58 -14.68
C GLN A 193 38.02 -28.80 -13.24
N GLY A 194 37.11 -28.77 -12.24
CA GLY A 194 37.46 -28.94 -10.85
C GLY A 194 37.99 -27.68 -10.17
N ARG A 195 37.84 -26.51 -10.78
CA ARG A 195 38.30 -25.24 -10.22
C ARG A 195 37.19 -24.62 -9.34
N PRO A 196 37.53 -24.18 -8.12
CA PRO A 196 36.59 -23.50 -7.25
C PRO A 196 36.39 -22.03 -7.69
N HIS A 197 35.16 -21.57 -7.56
CA HIS A 197 34.74 -20.18 -7.79
C HIS A 197 33.91 -19.69 -6.59
N ASP A 198 34.22 -18.54 -6.10
CA ASP A 198 33.36 -17.87 -5.12
C ASP A 198 32.15 -17.29 -5.84
N MET A 199 30.98 -17.76 -5.45
CA MET A 199 29.71 -17.42 -6.10
C MET A 199 28.79 -16.66 -5.12
N SER A 200 28.04 -15.73 -5.68
CA SER A 200 26.95 -15.05 -4.98
C SER A 200 25.68 -15.17 -5.82
N TYR A 201 24.60 -15.65 -5.21
CA TYR A 201 23.28 -15.77 -5.84
C TYR A 201 22.26 -14.98 -5.09
N THR A 202 21.46 -14.21 -5.81
CA THR A 202 20.29 -13.50 -5.27
C THR A 202 19.04 -14.33 -5.53
N MET A 203 18.29 -14.62 -4.47
CA MET A 203 17.06 -15.41 -4.55
C MET A 203 15.89 -14.64 -3.95
N PHE A 204 14.76 -14.68 -4.62
CA PHE A 204 13.49 -14.11 -4.14
C PHE A 204 12.86 -15.11 -3.18
N VAL A 205 13.19 -14.97 -1.87
CA VAL A 205 12.80 -15.89 -0.80
C VAL A 205 11.49 -15.50 -0.15
N ARG A 206 10.72 -16.51 0.30
CA ARG A 206 9.50 -16.26 1.07
C ARG A 206 9.80 -15.66 2.43
N ASP A 207 8.93 -14.81 2.91
CA ASP A 207 9.02 -14.21 4.23
C ASP A 207 8.50 -15.18 5.31
N VAL A 208 9.42 -15.98 5.86
CA VAL A 208 9.10 -16.95 6.92
C VAL A 208 8.80 -16.29 8.25
N GLU A 209 9.33 -15.09 8.50
CA GLU A 209 9.09 -14.36 9.75
C GLU A 209 7.64 -13.87 9.80
N ARG A 210 7.07 -13.54 8.64
CA ARG A 210 5.63 -13.25 8.49
C ARG A 210 4.75 -14.51 8.59
N GLY A 211 5.32 -15.70 8.73
CA GLY A 211 4.58 -16.96 8.73
C GLY A 211 4.05 -17.38 7.35
N VAL A 212 4.70 -16.92 6.27
CA VAL A 212 4.31 -17.28 4.89
C VAL A 212 4.60 -18.75 4.61
N VAL A 213 3.56 -19.50 4.26
CA VAL A 213 3.63 -20.89 3.78
C VAL A 213 3.09 -20.92 2.36
N LEU A 214 3.92 -21.40 1.41
CA LEU A 214 3.49 -21.49 0.02
C LEU A 214 2.40 -22.54 -0.16
N ASP A 215 1.35 -22.16 -0.86
CA ASP A 215 0.26 -23.01 -1.31
C ASP A 215 -0.08 -22.67 -2.77
N PHE A 216 0.40 -23.50 -3.69
CA PHE A 216 0.16 -23.29 -5.11
C PHE A 216 -1.05 -24.07 -5.65
N GLU A 217 -1.82 -24.74 -4.79
CA GLU A 217 -3.00 -25.45 -5.27
C GLU A 217 -4.11 -24.50 -5.80
N PRO A 218 -4.41 -23.35 -5.17
CA PRO A 218 -5.43 -22.44 -5.71
C PRO A 218 -5.03 -21.83 -7.07
N ILE A 219 -3.80 -21.35 -7.23
CA ILE A 219 -3.34 -20.86 -8.53
C ILE A 219 -3.23 -22.01 -9.55
N GLY A 220 -2.89 -23.22 -9.10
CA GLY A 220 -2.88 -24.43 -9.91
C GLY A 220 -4.27 -24.76 -10.46
N ALA A 221 -5.31 -24.68 -9.65
CA ALA A 221 -6.70 -24.87 -10.08
C ALA A 221 -7.12 -23.82 -11.15
N LEU A 222 -6.64 -22.57 -11.01
CA LEU A 222 -6.85 -21.52 -12.01
C LEU A 222 -6.13 -21.85 -13.33
N LEU A 223 -4.91 -22.38 -13.28
CA LEU A 223 -4.16 -22.80 -14.46
C LEU A 223 -4.85 -24.01 -15.13
N ASP A 224 -5.28 -25.03 -14.35
CA ASP A 224 -6.02 -26.19 -14.86
C ASP A 224 -7.26 -25.79 -15.65
N ALA A 225 -7.99 -24.78 -15.18
CA ALA A 225 -9.19 -24.28 -15.84
C ALA A 225 -8.93 -23.51 -17.14
N GLN A 226 -7.74 -22.96 -17.35
CA GLN A 226 -7.49 -22.03 -18.45
C GLN A 226 -6.45 -22.52 -19.49
N VAL A 227 -5.38 -23.20 -19.04
CA VAL A 227 -4.19 -23.39 -19.90
C VAL A 227 -3.53 -24.75 -19.79
N VAL A 228 -4.09 -25.68 -19.01
CA VAL A 228 -3.49 -26.99 -18.76
C VAL A 228 -4.23 -28.09 -19.52
N ASN A 229 -3.46 -28.92 -20.23
CA ASN A 229 -3.95 -30.21 -20.68
C ASN A 229 -3.63 -31.27 -19.61
N MET A 230 -4.62 -32.02 -19.17
CA MET A 230 -4.50 -32.98 -18.09
C MET A 230 -4.98 -34.37 -18.51
N ARG A 231 -4.27 -35.41 -18.03
CA ARG A 231 -4.61 -36.81 -18.27
C ARG A 231 -4.17 -37.68 -17.09
N LYS A 232 -4.94 -38.74 -16.80
CA LYS A 232 -4.53 -39.75 -15.83
C LYS A 232 -3.58 -40.76 -16.48
N VAL A 233 -2.41 -40.99 -15.89
CA VAL A 233 -1.40 -41.97 -16.31
C VAL A 233 -0.98 -42.79 -15.09
N GLY A 234 -1.25 -44.07 -15.10
CA GLY A 234 -1.09 -44.91 -13.90
C GLY A 234 -1.98 -44.40 -12.76
N LEU A 235 -1.38 -44.21 -11.58
CA LEU A 235 -2.09 -43.63 -10.41
C LEU A 235 -2.01 -42.11 -10.35
N GLY A 236 -1.20 -41.46 -11.20
CA GLY A 236 -0.92 -40.02 -11.19
C GLY A 236 -1.70 -39.24 -12.23
N GLU A 237 -1.97 -38.00 -11.92
CA GLU A 237 -2.36 -37.01 -12.91
C GLU A 237 -1.15 -36.41 -13.58
N VAL A 238 -1.19 -36.33 -14.91
CA VAL A 238 -0.12 -35.73 -15.72
C VAL A 238 -0.65 -34.46 -16.36
N ARG A 239 0.09 -33.39 -16.19
CA ARG A 239 -0.27 -32.05 -16.67
C ARG A 239 0.78 -31.54 -17.64
N LEU A 240 0.30 -30.91 -18.74
CA LEU A 240 1.17 -30.23 -19.71
C LEU A 240 0.65 -28.85 -19.99
N MET A 241 1.55 -27.86 -19.92
CA MET A 241 1.21 -26.44 -20.09
C MET A 241 2.37 -25.66 -20.70
N LYS A 242 2.11 -24.59 -21.46
CA LYS A 242 3.13 -23.73 -22.03
C LYS A 242 3.63 -22.71 -20.99
N CYS A 243 4.93 -22.47 -20.91
CA CYS A 243 5.52 -21.48 -20.00
C CYS A 243 4.94 -20.06 -20.22
N ASN A 244 4.73 -19.66 -21.48
CA ASN A 244 4.16 -18.36 -21.79
C ASN A 244 2.71 -18.19 -21.29
N ASP A 245 1.89 -19.24 -21.37
CA ASP A 245 0.51 -19.21 -20.88
C ASP A 245 0.47 -19.19 -19.35
N VAL A 246 1.30 -20.01 -18.69
CA VAL A 246 1.47 -19.97 -17.23
C VAL A 246 1.90 -18.58 -16.77
N PHE A 247 2.90 -17.99 -17.41
CA PHE A 247 3.40 -16.66 -17.08
C PHE A 247 2.30 -15.60 -17.17
N ARG A 248 1.59 -15.57 -18.30
CA ARG A 248 0.50 -14.60 -18.54
C ARG A 248 -0.62 -14.72 -17.51
N VAL A 249 -1.09 -15.94 -17.23
CA VAL A 249 -2.20 -16.19 -16.30
C VAL A 249 -1.74 -15.95 -14.85
N ALA A 250 -0.58 -16.50 -14.46
CA ALA A 250 -0.11 -16.41 -13.08
C ALA A 250 0.28 -14.98 -12.68
N VAL A 251 1.03 -14.25 -13.52
CA VAL A 251 1.42 -12.86 -13.21
C VAL A 251 0.19 -11.97 -13.07
N LYS A 252 -0.78 -12.08 -14.01
CA LYS A 252 -2.03 -11.33 -13.92
C LYS A 252 -2.78 -11.65 -12.62
N ALA A 253 -2.97 -12.93 -12.32
CA ALA A 253 -3.70 -13.35 -11.12
C ALA A 253 -3.01 -12.89 -9.82
N MET A 254 -1.67 -12.96 -9.73
CA MET A 254 -0.92 -12.47 -8.58
C MET A 254 -0.99 -10.95 -8.41
N GLN A 255 -1.09 -10.19 -9.50
CA GLN A 255 -1.26 -8.73 -9.46
C GLN A 255 -2.69 -8.33 -9.08
N GLU A 256 -3.71 -9.07 -9.54
CA GLU A 256 -5.11 -8.84 -9.21
C GLU A 256 -5.48 -9.33 -7.80
N HIS A 257 -4.78 -10.35 -7.28
CA HIS A 257 -5.01 -10.95 -5.97
C HIS A 257 -3.69 -11.09 -5.19
N PRO A 258 -3.10 -9.99 -4.70
CA PRO A 258 -1.80 -10.00 -4.05
C PRO A 258 -1.81 -10.63 -2.64
N GLY A 259 -2.98 -10.82 -2.04
CA GLY A 259 -3.14 -11.35 -0.69
C GLY A 259 -3.00 -12.87 -0.55
N PRO A 260 -3.09 -13.40 0.69
CA PRO A 260 -3.10 -14.83 0.95
C PRO A 260 -4.31 -15.54 0.32
N GLY A 261 -4.15 -16.83 0.02
CA GLY A 261 -5.20 -17.69 -0.54
C GLY A 261 -5.06 -18.01 -2.03
N LEU A 262 -4.14 -17.35 -2.77
CA LEU A 262 -3.86 -17.68 -4.17
C LEU A 262 -2.56 -18.50 -4.33
N THR A 263 -1.47 -18.04 -3.74
CA THR A 263 -0.11 -18.62 -3.86
C THR A 263 0.51 -18.94 -2.52
N TYR A 264 -0.06 -18.45 -1.45
CA TYR A 264 0.41 -18.68 -0.08
C TYR A 264 -0.73 -18.58 0.93
N ILE A 265 -0.49 -19.16 2.10
CA ILE A 265 -1.30 -19.00 3.31
C ILE A 265 -0.40 -18.51 4.45
N LEU A 266 -1.00 -18.03 5.55
CA LEU A 266 -0.29 -17.72 6.78
C LEU A 266 -0.46 -18.84 7.79
N GLU A 267 0.62 -19.21 8.52
CA GLU A 267 0.63 -20.31 9.48
C GLU A 267 -0.44 -20.20 10.58
N SER A 268 -0.86 -18.96 10.90
CA SER A 268 -1.87 -18.67 11.90
C SER A 268 -2.90 -17.69 11.35
N PRO A 269 -4.22 -17.95 11.56
CA PRO A 269 -5.27 -17.00 11.22
C PRO A 269 -5.11 -15.64 11.93
N ASP A 270 -4.49 -15.62 13.11
CA ASP A 270 -4.21 -14.37 13.84
C ASP A 270 -3.14 -13.54 13.13
N LYS A 271 -2.14 -14.17 12.52
CA LYS A 271 -1.17 -13.46 11.64
C LYS A 271 -1.81 -12.94 10.35
N ALA A 272 -2.89 -13.57 9.88
CA ALA A 272 -3.63 -13.09 8.71
C ALA A 272 -4.43 -11.81 8.99
N LYS A 273 -4.86 -11.60 10.24
CA LYS A 273 -5.55 -10.37 10.67
C LYS A 273 -4.62 -9.16 10.75
N ASP A 274 -3.32 -9.42 10.96
CA ASP A 274 -2.29 -8.39 11.06
C ASP A 274 -1.55 -8.18 9.71
N TRP A 275 -2.04 -8.82 8.61
CA TRP A 275 -1.41 -8.64 7.31
C TRP A 275 -1.64 -7.21 6.80
N ILE A 276 -0.58 -6.44 6.80
CA ILE A 276 -0.51 -5.12 6.17
C ILE A 276 0.36 -5.29 4.92
N PRO A 277 -0.14 -4.96 3.71
CA PRO A 277 0.70 -4.99 2.51
C PRO A 277 1.94 -4.13 2.71
N PRO A 278 3.11 -4.51 2.18
CA PRO A 278 4.30 -3.68 2.28
C PRO A 278 4.00 -2.31 1.68
N MET A 279 4.50 -1.30 2.36
CA MET A 279 4.33 0.10 1.97
C MET A 279 4.69 0.30 0.49
N LYS A 280 3.72 0.74 -0.32
CA LYS A 280 3.96 1.06 -1.73
C LYS A 280 5.03 2.15 -1.85
N PRO A 281 5.98 2.04 -2.80
CA PRO A 281 6.90 3.13 -3.09
C PRO A 281 6.15 4.32 -3.70
N ILE A 282 6.56 5.54 -3.39
CA ILE A 282 6.05 6.76 -4.00
C ILE A 282 7.11 7.27 -4.98
N SER A 283 6.80 7.25 -6.27
CA SER A 283 7.61 7.88 -7.32
C SER A 283 7.28 9.37 -7.42
N SER A 284 5.99 9.69 -7.36
CA SER A 284 5.43 11.04 -7.35
C SER A 284 4.19 11.07 -6.47
N LEU A 285 3.96 12.15 -5.73
CA LEU A 285 2.73 12.36 -4.98
C LEU A 285 1.51 12.52 -5.92
N LYS A 286 1.74 13.01 -7.14
CA LYS A 286 0.70 13.07 -8.18
C LYS A 286 0.25 11.68 -8.65
N ASP A 287 1.11 10.66 -8.64
CA ASP A 287 0.71 9.29 -8.97
C ASP A 287 -0.27 8.75 -7.91
N VAL A 288 -0.01 9.03 -6.63
CA VAL A 288 -0.91 8.67 -5.53
C VAL A 288 -2.27 9.37 -5.66
N LEU A 289 -2.26 10.68 -6.01
CA LEU A 289 -3.50 11.41 -6.33
C LEU A 289 -4.27 10.74 -7.46
N GLY A 290 -3.58 10.26 -8.50
CA GLY A 290 -4.17 9.55 -9.64
C GLY A 290 -4.91 8.26 -9.25
N GLU A 291 -4.53 7.59 -8.15
CA GLU A 291 -5.25 6.43 -7.62
C GLU A 291 -6.49 6.82 -6.81
N ILE A 292 -6.46 7.96 -6.10
CA ILE A 292 -7.51 8.37 -5.15
C ILE A 292 -8.61 9.22 -5.82
N VAL A 293 -8.24 10.18 -6.66
CA VAL A 293 -9.15 11.18 -7.23
C VAL A 293 -10.31 10.57 -8.01
N PRO A 294 -10.12 9.54 -8.87
CA PRO A 294 -11.22 8.98 -9.69
C PRO A 294 -12.30 8.25 -8.90
N LEU A 295 -12.08 7.98 -7.62
CA LEU A 295 -13.02 7.23 -6.79
C LEU A 295 -14.23 8.08 -6.41
N HIS A 296 -15.43 7.50 -6.43
CA HIS A 296 -16.63 8.14 -5.91
C HIS A 296 -16.61 8.16 -4.38
N ARG A 297 -15.82 9.07 -3.82
CA ARG A 297 -15.55 9.21 -2.38
C ARG A 297 -16.55 10.13 -1.71
N THR A 298 -17.78 9.68 -1.47
CA THR A 298 -18.72 10.43 -0.62
C THR A 298 -18.70 9.89 0.81
N LEU A 299 -19.42 10.50 1.77
CA LEU A 299 -19.27 10.29 3.24
C LEU A 299 -19.17 8.82 3.66
N ALA A 300 -20.05 7.96 3.18
CA ALA A 300 -20.01 6.52 3.42
C ALA A 300 -20.29 5.81 2.09
N SER A 301 -19.25 5.34 1.41
CA SER A 301 -19.34 4.78 0.06
C SER A 301 -18.21 3.77 -0.20
N ASP A 302 -18.38 2.94 -1.23
CA ASP A 302 -17.34 2.01 -1.69
C ASP A 302 -16.09 2.76 -2.15
N GLY A 303 -16.27 3.94 -2.75
CA GLY A 303 -15.15 4.77 -3.20
C GLY A 303 -14.32 5.34 -2.04
N LEU A 304 -14.96 5.73 -0.93
CA LEU A 304 -14.22 6.14 0.27
C LEU A 304 -13.49 4.95 0.90
N ASP A 305 -14.15 3.79 1.01
CA ASP A 305 -13.53 2.57 1.52
C ASP A 305 -12.26 2.22 0.73
N ALA A 306 -12.35 2.23 -0.60
CA ALA A 306 -11.21 1.99 -1.48
C ALA A 306 -10.10 3.06 -1.31
N ALA A 307 -10.47 4.33 -1.11
CA ALA A 307 -9.49 5.39 -0.84
C ALA A 307 -8.74 5.15 0.49
N LEU A 308 -9.45 4.74 1.55
CA LEU A 308 -8.81 4.39 2.84
C LEU A 308 -7.87 3.19 2.69
N ASP A 309 -8.22 2.17 1.91
CA ASP A 309 -7.34 1.03 1.62
C ASP A 309 -6.07 1.48 0.85
N ILE A 310 -6.24 2.37 -0.15
CA ILE A 310 -5.11 2.96 -0.87
C ILE A 310 -4.20 3.74 0.09
N ILE A 311 -4.76 4.62 0.94
CA ILE A 311 -4.00 5.38 1.94
C ILE A 311 -3.18 4.45 2.81
N GLY A 312 -3.80 3.40 3.35
CA GLY A 312 -3.10 2.39 4.18
C GLY A 312 -1.94 1.73 3.47
N SER A 313 -2.08 1.46 2.17
CA SER A 313 -1.02 0.83 1.37
C SER A 313 0.25 1.69 1.21
N TYR A 314 0.15 2.99 1.42
CA TYR A 314 1.26 3.94 1.36
C TYR A 314 1.86 4.28 2.72
N LEU A 315 1.26 3.86 3.82
CA LEU A 315 1.74 4.16 5.17
C LEU A 315 2.68 3.06 5.69
N PRO A 316 3.68 3.41 6.51
CA PRO A 316 4.59 2.43 7.09
C PRO A 316 3.87 1.54 8.10
N GLU A 317 4.24 0.27 8.17
CA GLU A 317 3.70 -0.70 9.14
C GLU A 317 3.81 -0.19 10.58
N SER A 318 4.94 0.49 10.90
CA SER A 318 5.18 1.08 12.22
C SER A 318 4.16 2.14 12.65
N ALA A 319 3.35 2.64 11.71
CA ALA A 319 2.28 3.60 12.00
C ALA A 319 1.00 2.95 12.53
N GLY A 320 0.92 1.61 12.54
CA GLY A 320 -0.24 0.88 13.06
C GLY A 320 -1.56 1.33 12.42
N TYR A 321 -1.59 1.42 11.08
CA TYR A 321 -2.77 1.87 10.35
C TYR A 321 -3.98 0.99 10.66
N LYS A 322 -5.10 1.62 10.98
CA LYS A 322 -6.36 0.91 11.27
C LYS A 322 -7.55 1.69 10.72
N ILE A 323 -8.57 0.97 10.28
CA ILE A 323 -9.86 1.50 9.87
C ILE A 323 -10.87 1.17 10.96
N GLU A 324 -11.63 2.18 11.40
CA GLU A 324 -12.74 2.04 12.34
C GLU A 324 -14.05 2.31 11.59
N ALA A 325 -15.06 1.46 11.84
CA ALA A 325 -16.39 1.59 11.25
C ALA A 325 -17.42 1.92 12.33
N TYR A 326 -18.30 2.87 12.04
CA TYR A 326 -19.37 3.30 12.93
C TYR A 326 -20.72 3.01 12.28
N ALA A 327 -21.63 2.41 13.06
CA ALA A 327 -22.92 2.01 12.54
C ALA A 327 -23.77 3.22 12.09
N PRO A 328 -24.45 3.14 10.92
CA PRO A 328 -25.33 4.18 10.45
C PRO A 328 -26.42 4.53 11.47
N LEU A 329 -26.88 5.78 11.46
CA LEU A 329 -27.95 6.34 12.31
C LEU A 329 -27.62 6.33 13.81
N THR A 330 -26.41 6.00 14.23
CA THR A 330 -25.99 6.12 15.63
C THR A 330 -25.58 7.56 15.98
N PRO A 331 -25.83 8.02 17.22
CA PRO A 331 -25.47 9.36 17.65
C PRO A 331 -23.94 9.56 17.69
N ALA A 332 -23.50 10.76 17.33
CA ALA A 332 -22.15 11.28 17.53
C ALA A 332 -22.28 12.70 18.06
N TRP A 333 -22.30 12.90 19.37
CA TRP A 333 -22.68 14.14 20.08
C TRP A 333 -24.04 14.67 19.63
N THR A 334 -24.07 15.86 18.99
CA THR A 334 -25.30 16.46 18.43
C THR A 334 -25.60 16.05 17.00
N TRP A 335 -24.72 15.24 16.42
CA TRP A 335 -24.83 14.70 15.06
C TRP A 335 -25.25 13.22 15.09
N TYR A 336 -25.51 12.64 13.95
CA TYR A 336 -25.67 11.19 13.79
C TYR A 336 -24.89 10.72 12.56
N ILE A 337 -24.47 9.46 12.58
CA ILE A 337 -23.72 8.83 11.49
C ILE A 337 -24.64 8.69 10.27
N PRO A 338 -24.26 9.16 9.06
CA PRO A 338 -25.08 9.00 7.88
C PRO A 338 -25.14 7.54 7.42
N GLU A 339 -26.19 7.21 6.65
CA GLU A 339 -26.29 5.94 5.97
C GLU A 339 -25.23 5.80 4.88
N ARG A 340 -24.84 4.57 4.56
CA ARG A 340 -24.02 4.30 3.38
C ARG A 340 -24.82 4.61 2.13
N TYR A 341 -24.19 5.27 1.17
CA TYR A 341 -24.78 5.71 -0.09
C TYR A 341 -24.21 4.93 -1.25
N VAL A 342 -25.04 4.12 -1.90
CA VAL A 342 -24.66 3.30 -3.04
C VAL A 342 -25.36 3.83 -4.29
N VAL A 343 -24.60 4.10 -5.34
CA VAL A 343 -25.11 4.58 -6.63
C VAL A 343 -25.02 3.47 -7.67
N HIS A 344 -26.17 3.02 -8.17
CA HIS A 344 -26.25 2.03 -9.24
C HIS A 344 -26.27 2.70 -10.61
N ALA A 345 -27.06 3.78 -10.74
CA ALA A 345 -27.12 4.62 -11.93
C ALA A 345 -27.69 6.00 -11.60
N ALA A 346 -27.21 7.05 -12.26
CA ALA A 346 -27.86 8.36 -12.20
C ALA A 346 -27.63 9.10 -13.52
N TYR A 347 -28.72 9.56 -14.15
CA TYR A 347 -28.63 10.24 -15.42
C TYR A 347 -29.88 11.06 -15.71
N LEU A 348 -29.69 12.05 -16.58
CA LEU A 348 -30.76 12.84 -17.17
C LEU A 348 -30.77 12.65 -18.69
N GLU A 349 -31.93 12.41 -19.28
CA GLU A 349 -32.09 12.27 -20.74
C GLU A 349 -33.31 12.98 -21.26
N THR A 350 -33.31 13.29 -22.53
CA THR A 350 -34.47 13.82 -23.26
C THR A 350 -35.51 12.70 -23.53
N GLU A 351 -36.75 13.08 -23.87
CA GLU A 351 -37.81 12.10 -24.17
C GLU A 351 -37.45 11.10 -25.32
N ASP A 352 -36.58 11.50 -26.23
CA ASP A 352 -36.10 10.63 -27.32
C ASP A 352 -34.90 9.77 -26.91
N GLY A 353 -34.56 9.74 -25.61
CA GLY A 353 -33.51 8.88 -25.03
C GLY A 353 -32.09 9.41 -25.22
N ARG A 354 -31.90 10.69 -25.63
CA ARG A 354 -30.58 11.26 -25.73
C ARG A 354 -30.08 11.62 -24.33
N ARG A 355 -28.97 11.02 -23.89
CA ARG A 355 -28.32 11.28 -22.63
C ARG A 355 -27.81 12.72 -22.58
N ILE A 356 -28.10 13.45 -21.50
CA ILE A 356 -27.65 14.83 -21.26
C ILE A 356 -26.48 14.83 -20.30
N VAL A 357 -26.63 14.15 -19.16
CA VAL A 357 -25.57 13.92 -18.15
C VAL A 357 -25.69 12.49 -17.64
N ASP A 358 -24.57 11.90 -17.26
CA ASP A 358 -24.51 10.56 -16.70
C ASP A 358 -23.45 10.52 -15.60
N PHE A 359 -23.79 9.96 -14.45
CA PHE A 359 -22.87 9.70 -13.32
C PHE A 359 -21.64 8.88 -13.75
N LYS A 360 -21.78 8.02 -14.77
CA LYS A 360 -20.66 7.21 -15.29
C LYS A 360 -19.61 8.05 -16.00
N ASP A 361 -20.00 9.18 -16.59
CA ASP A 361 -19.08 10.10 -17.28
C ASP A 361 -18.34 10.96 -16.29
N ASP A 362 -19.03 11.49 -15.27
CA ASP A 362 -18.46 12.21 -14.15
C ASP A 362 -19.37 12.07 -12.91
N PRO A 363 -18.86 11.56 -11.76
CA PRO A 363 -19.67 11.41 -10.56
C PRO A 363 -20.19 12.74 -10.00
N LEU A 364 -19.62 13.89 -10.38
CA LEU A 364 -20.12 15.21 -10.01
C LEU A 364 -21.48 15.55 -10.63
N HIS A 365 -21.90 14.84 -11.69
CA HIS A 365 -23.22 15.05 -12.26
C HIS A 365 -24.38 14.69 -11.33
N LEU A 366 -24.13 13.87 -10.31
CA LEU A 366 -25.13 13.57 -9.29
C LEU A 366 -24.98 14.48 -8.08
N LEU A 367 -26.06 15.14 -7.67
CA LEU A 367 -26.11 15.79 -6.36
C LEU A 367 -25.89 14.73 -5.27
N SER A 368 -24.78 14.81 -4.53
CA SER A 368 -24.41 13.79 -3.53
C SER A 368 -25.51 13.56 -2.50
N TYR A 369 -25.81 12.31 -2.19
CA TYR A 369 -26.90 11.87 -1.31
C TYR A 369 -28.31 12.22 -1.84
N SER A 370 -28.47 12.28 -3.15
CA SER A 370 -29.78 12.40 -3.80
C SER A 370 -30.69 11.24 -3.42
N LEU A 371 -32.00 11.56 -3.25
CA LEU A 371 -33.05 10.56 -3.14
C LEU A 371 -33.26 9.83 -4.46
N PRO A 372 -33.77 8.58 -4.45
CA PRO A 372 -34.13 7.85 -5.65
C PRO A 372 -35.16 8.61 -6.50
N MET A 373 -34.97 8.59 -7.82
CA MET A 373 -35.87 9.24 -8.79
C MET A 373 -35.97 8.42 -10.07
N ASP A 374 -37.17 8.25 -10.60
CA ASP A 374 -37.39 7.69 -11.93
C ASP A 374 -38.71 8.28 -12.47
N LYS A 375 -38.60 9.43 -13.14
CA LYS A 375 -39.77 10.15 -13.67
C LYS A 375 -39.42 10.96 -14.90
N VAL A 376 -40.40 11.04 -15.79
CA VAL A 376 -40.42 12.05 -16.85
C VAL A 376 -41.07 13.32 -16.31
N LEU A 377 -40.33 14.42 -16.32
CA LEU A 377 -40.74 15.70 -15.73
C LEU A 377 -40.73 16.81 -16.77
N PRO A 378 -41.73 17.73 -16.72
CA PRO A 378 -41.67 18.95 -17.50
C PRO A 378 -40.56 19.84 -16.96
N TRP A 379 -40.05 20.76 -17.80
CA TRP A 379 -38.94 21.68 -17.43
C TRP A 379 -39.18 22.37 -16.09
N ALA A 380 -40.39 22.93 -15.86
CA ALA A 380 -40.68 23.69 -14.64
C ALA A 380 -40.56 22.87 -13.34
N GLU A 381 -40.69 21.55 -13.41
CA GLU A 381 -40.45 20.66 -12.25
C GLU A 381 -39.00 20.22 -12.15
N LEU A 382 -38.28 20.11 -13.27
CA LEU A 382 -36.88 19.70 -13.29
C LEU A 382 -35.93 20.85 -12.90
N GLU A 383 -36.16 22.06 -13.41
CA GLU A 383 -35.27 23.20 -13.29
C GLU A 383 -34.77 23.48 -11.86
N PRO A 384 -35.59 23.40 -10.78
CA PRO A 384 -35.14 23.61 -9.41
C PRO A 384 -34.11 22.58 -8.90
N HIS A 385 -34.01 21.43 -9.58
CA HIS A 385 -33.13 20.34 -9.25
C HIS A 385 -31.87 20.26 -10.14
N LEU A 386 -31.63 21.31 -10.95
CA LEU A 386 -30.46 21.45 -11.79
C LEU A 386 -29.52 22.50 -11.20
N TYR A 387 -28.29 22.07 -10.87
CA TYR A 387 -27.28 22.90 -10.20
C TYR A 387 -26.13 23.23 -11.14
N PHE A 388 -25.73 24.49 -11.19
CA PHE A 388 -24.61 24.98 -12.01
C PHE A 388 -23.82 26.08 -11.28
N ASN A 389 -22.66 26.46 -11.84
CA ASN A 389 -21.82 27.53 -11.33
C ASN A 389 -21.79 28.71 -12.33
N GLU A 390 -22.32 29.88 -11.91
CA GLU A 390 -22.34 31.09 -12.74
C GLU A 390 -20.93 31.62 -13.06
N LYS A 391 -19.99 31.50 -12.13
CA LYS A 391 -18.63 32.01 -12.28
C LYS A 391 -17.77 31.14 -13.16
N ARG A 392 -18.08 29.85 -13.28
CA ARG A 392 -17.37 28.85 -14.08
C ARG A 392 -18.39 28.07 -14.95
N PRO A 393 -18.88 28.71 -16.02
CA PRO A 393 -20.03 28.19 -16.77
C PRO A 393 -19.74 26.90 -17.57
N HIS A 394 -18.47 26.52 -17.71
CA HIS A 394 -18.02 25.27 -18.36
C HIS A 394 -17.81 24.12 -17.38
N ALA A 395 -17.72 24.40 -16.09
CA ALA A 395 -17.42 23.40 -15.07
C ALA A 395 -18.70 22.82 -14.45
N ILE A 396 -18.64 21.55 -14.05
CA ILE A 396 -19.68 20.90 -13.25
C ILE A 396 -19.45 21.29 -11.79
N PRO A 397 -20.41 21.89 -11.09
CA PRO A 397 -20.25 22.16 -9.67
C PRO A 397 -20.41 20.89 -8.85
N TRP A 398 -19.65 20.76 -7.76
CA TRP A 398 -19.93 19.74 -6.75
C TRP A 398 -20.94 20.30 -5.74
N LYS A 399 -22.04 19.55 -5.50
CA LYS A 399 -23.11 19.85 -4.55
C LYS A 399 -23.51 18.60 -3.78
N PHE A 400 -24.02 18.79 -2.58
CA PHE A 400 -24.41 17.69 -1.69
C PHE A 400 -25.64 18.06 -0.83
N LYS A 401 -26.35 17.01 -0.36
CA LYS A 401 -27.52 17.08 0.50
C LYS A 401 -27.47 15.97 1.57
N TYR A 402 -26.45 15.95 2.39
CA TYR A 402 -26.17 14.83 3.31
C TYR A 402 -27.30 14.53 4.29
N TYR A 403 -27.88 15.53 4.91
CA TYR A 403 -28.97 15.41 5.88
C TYR A 403 -30.29 16.03 5.40
N ASP A 404 -30.21 16.87 4.41
CA ASP A 404 -31.35 17.57 3.80
C ASP A 404 -31.80 16.79 2.57
N ARG A 405 -32.81 15.93 2.72
CA ARG A 405 -33.25 14.95 1.72
C ARG A 405 -33.86 15.63 0.50
N ASP A 406 -33.13 15.64 -0.59
CA ASP A 406 -33.51 16.18 -1.89
C ASP A 406 -32.89 15.32 -3.01
N TRP A 407 -33.10 15.67 -4.26
CA TRP A 407 -32.52 15.03 -5.43
C TRP A 407 -32.07 16.08 -6.45
N GLY A 408 -31.18 15.73 -7.37
CA GLY A 408 -30.80 16.64 -8.44
C GLY A 408 -29.59 16.22 -9.25
N PHE A 409 -29.32 17.04 -10.26
CA PHE A 409 -28.17 16.88 -11.14
C PHE A 409 -27.35 18.18 -11.16
N CYS A 410 -26.03 18.01 -11.25
CA CYS A 410 -25.07 19.08 -11.46
C CYS A 410 -24.59 19.06 -12.92
N LEU A 411 -24.53 20.22 -13.55
CA LEU A 411 -24.13 20.32 -14.96
C LEU A 411 -23.47 21.68 -15.25
N PRO A 412 -22.66 21.79 -16.32
CA PRO A 412 -22.12 23.07 -16.76
C PRO A 412 -23.27 24.06 -17.07
N LYS A 413 -23.10 25.31 -16.69
CA LYS A 413 -24.06 26.40 -17.01
C LYS A 413 -24.32 26.49 -18.51
N ASN A 414 -23.29 26.36 -19.33
CA ASN A 414 -23.43 26.37 -20.78
C ASN A 414 -24.35 25.26 -21.32
N LEU A 415 -24.31 24.08 -20.71
CA LEU A 415 -25.21 22.97 -21.03
C LEU A 415 -26.65 23.31 -20.54
N PHE A 416 -26.79 23.76 -19.30
CA PHE A 416 -28.08 24.18 -18.73
C PHE A 416 -28.79 25.22 -19.64
N ASP A 417 -28.07 26.23 -20.10
CA ASP A 417 -28.61 27.29 -20.96
C ASP A 417 -29.06 26.79 -22.35
N SER A 418 -28.45 25.69 -22.81
CA SER A 418 -28.77 25.07 -24.11
C SER A 418 -30.00 24.15 -24.09
N LEU A 419 -30.52 23.80 -22.90
CA LEU A 419 -31.62 22.85 -22.77
C LEU A 419 -32.95 23.48 -23.17
N PRO A 420 -33.75 22.83 -24.06
CA PRO A 420 -35.08 23.29 -24.42
C PRO A 420 -36.04 23.39 -23.21
N ARG A 421 -36.68 24.54 -23.03
CA ARG A 421 -37.59 24.79 -21.91
C ARG A 421 -39.01 24.24 -22.12
N ASP A 422 -39.34 23.89 -23.32
CA ASP A 422 -40.66 23.37 -23.75
C ASP A 422 -40.71 21.81 -23.88
N LYS A 423 -39.65 21.15 -23.39
CA LYS A 423 -39.52 19.69 -23.41
C LYS A 423 -39.67 19.06 -22.05
N ASN A 424 -40.00 17.78 -22.03
CA ASN A 424 -39.89 16.95 -20.85
C ASN A 424 -38.53 16.23 -20.83
N TYR A 425 -38.14 15.80 -19.66
CA TYR A 425 -36.90 15.13 -19.41
C TYR A 425 -37.10 13.93 -18.49
N HIS A 426 -36.43 12.82 -18.77
CA HIS A 426 -36.45 11.65 -17.91
C HIS A 426 -35.26 11.73 -16.94
N ALA A 427 -35.56 11.89 -15.68
CA ALA A 427 -34.60 11.91 -14.56
C ALA A 427 -34.58 10.52 -13.90
N VAL A 428 -33.44 9.88 -13.91
CA VAL A 428 -33.22 8.57 -13.28
C VAL A 428 -32.08 8.68 -12.26
N ILE A 429 -32.37 8.35 -11.01
CA ILE A 429 -31.42 8.25 -9.89
C ILE A 429 -31.74 6.92 -9.19
N ASP A 430 -30.95 5.89 -9.50
CA ASP A 430 -31.06 4.57 -8.89
C ASP A 430 -29.97 4.45 -7.83
N VAL A 431 -30.37 4.62 -6.58
CA VAL A 431 -29.49 4.69 -5.41
C VAL A 431 -30.08 3.95 -4.23
N GLU A 432 -29.23 3.49 -3.34
CA GLU A 432 -29.61 2.83 -2.11
C GLU A 432 -29.00 3.52 -0.89
N PHE A 433 -29.77 3.68 0.18
CA PHE A 433 -29.34 4.09 1.50
C PHE A 433 -29.28 2.87 2.40
N VAL A 434 -28.04 2.40 2.68
CA VAL A 434 -27.81 1.18 3.45
C VAL A 434 -27.61 1.51 4.92
N THR A 435 -28.39 0.83 5.78
CA THR A 435 -28.32 0.99 7.25
C THR A 435 -27.72 -0.22 7.97
N ASP A 436 -27.15 -1.17 7.21
CA ASP A 436 -26.48 -2.34 7.76
C ASP A 436 -25.27 -1.90 8.61
N PRO A 437 -25.22 -2.21 9.91
CA PRO A 437 -24.10 -1.87 10.79
C PRO A 437 -22.75 -2.42 10.31
N ALA A 438 -22.75 -3.55 9.58
CA ALA A 438 -21.53 -4.14 9.03
C ALA A 438 -20.94 -3.32 7.87
N GLN A 439 -21.73 -2.46 7.25
CA GLN A 439 -21.36 -1.60 6.14
C GLN A 439 -21.25 -0.12 6.54
N GLY A 440 -20.88 0.13 7.79
CA GLY A 440 -20.89 1.45 8.39
C GLY A 440 -19.95 2.46 7.78
N PHE A 441 -20.12 3.68 8.24
CA PHE A 441 -19.26 4.83 7.99
C PHE A 441 -17.84 4.58 8.51
N LYS A 442 -16.81 4.86 7.72
CA LYS A 442 -15.42 4.52 8.05
C LYS A 442 -14.52 5.73 8.18
N VAL A 443 -13.61 5.65 9.14
CA VAL A 443 -12.45 6.54 9.29
C VAL A 443 -11.19 5.70 9.49
N ALA A 444 -10.03 6.25 9.18
CA ALA A 444 -8.77 5.58 9.37
C ALA A 444 -7.80 6.41 10.21
N THR A 445 -6.97 5.75 10.99
CA THR A 445 -5.91 6.37 11.77
C THR A 445 -4.58 5.63 11.64
N ALA A 446 -3.49 6.39 11.75
CA ALA A 446 -2.13 5.88 11.82
C ALA A 446 -1.36 6.67 12.88
N THR A 447 -0.67 6.01 13.81
CA THR A 447 0.04 6.70 14.89
C THR A 447 1.52 6.36 14.87
N LEU A 448 2.35 7.36 14.69
CA LEU A 448 3.80 7.25 14.76
C LEU A 448 4.30 7.62 16.15
N HIS A 449 5.04 6.72 16.76
CA HIS A 449 5.64 6.93 18.07
C HIS A 449 7.09 7.41 17.98
N PRO A 450 7.57 8.19 18.96
CA PRO A 450 8.96 8.56 19.06
C PRO A 450 9.85 7.33 19.29
N ARG A 451 11.16 7.50 19.16
CA ARG A 451 12.14 6.45 19.48
C ARG A 451 11.96 5.97 20.92
N GLY A 452 11.88 4.66 21.10
CA GLY A 452 11.66 4.05 22.41
C GLY A 452 10.17 3.86 22.78
N GLY A 453 9.23 4.23 21.90
CA GLY A 453 7.80 4.04 22.07
C GLY A 453 7.06 5.27 22.60
N PRO A 454 5.74 5.15 22.81
CA PRO A 454 4.91 6.25 23.29
C PRO A 454 5.24 6.65 24.74
N ASP A 455 5.21 7.96 25.00
CA ASP A 455 5.21 8.51 26.34
C ASP A 455 3.84 9.14 26.64
N PRO A 456 3.01 8.54 27.49
CA PRO A 456 1.70 9.07 27.83
C PRO A 456 1.74 10.49 28.41
N ALA A 457 2.82 10.86 29.11
CA ALA A 457 2.97 12.19 29.68
C ALA A 457 3.26 13.26 28.61
N ALA A 458 3.94 12.89 27.52
CA ALA A 458 4.20 13.79 26.41
C ALA A 458 2.91 14.05 25.58
N GLY A 459 2.02 13.07 25.47
CA GLY A 459 0.78 13.17 24.70
C GLY A 459 0.95 12.96 23.20
N GLU A 460 -0.04 13.44 22.43
CA GLU A 460 -0.11 13.25 20.98
C GLU A 460 -0.43 14.58 20.24
N ILE A 461 0.03 14.66 18.99
CA ILE A 461 -0.39 15.68 18.02
C ILE A 461 -1.37 15.00 17.06
N PHE A 462 -2.53 15.62 16.82
CA PHE A 462 -3.57 15.09 15.94
C PHE A 462 -3.51 15.78 14.57
N VAL A 463 -3.20 15.03 13.52
CA VAL A 463 -3.05 15.53 12.15
C VAL A 463 -4.20 15.01 11.30
N MET A 464 -4.96 15.90 10.68
CA MET A 464 -6.18 15.57 9.94
C MET A 464 -6.05 15.93 8.47
N ALA A 465 -6.58 15.04 7.59
CA ALA A 465 -6.82 15.30 6.18
C ALA A 465 -8.10 14.55 5.76
N HIS A 466 -9.03 15.21 5.10
CA HIS A 466 -10.27 14.55 4.71
C HIS A 466 -10.20 13.92 3.31
N ALA A 467 -10.94 12.84 3.11
CA ALA A 467 -10.84 12.02 1.91
C ALA A 467 -12.16 11.88 1.12
N CYS A 468 -13.19 12.65 1.44
CA CYS A 468 -14.57 12.35 1.06
C CYS A 468 -15.14 13.16 -0.11
N HIS A 469 -14.35 13.87 -0.90
CA HIS A 469 -14.85 14.67 -2.02
C HIS A 469 -14.64 13.93 -3.35
N PRO A 470 -15.73 13.49 -4.03
CA PRO A 470 -15.59 12.75 -5.27
C PRO A 470 -14.99 13.63 -6.37
N ASN A 471 -14.06 13.09 -7.13
CA ASN A 471 -13.43 13.73 -8.28
C ASN A 471 -12.84 15.13 -8.00
N GLN A 472 -12.46 15.41 -6.72
CA GLN A 472 -11.75 16.63 -6.31
C GLN A 472 -10.31 16.27 -5.99
N ALA A 473 -9.34 16.95 -6.63
CA ALA A 473 -7.92 16.66 -6.49
C ALA A 473 -7.28 17.48 -5.36
N ASN A 474 -7.56 18.79 -5.34
CA ASN A 474 -7.00 19.67 -4.34
C ASN A 474 -7.81 19.61 -3.02
N ASP A 475 -9.12 19.46 -3.11
CA ASP A 475 -10.05 19.37 -1.98
C ASP A 475 -10.57 17.91 -1.79
N ASP A 476 -10.04 17.05 -0.91
CA ASP A 476 -8.75 17.24 -0.21
C ASP A 476 -7.82 16.03 -0.41
N ALA A 477 -7.87 15.41 -1.60
CA ALA A 477 -6.90 14.36 -1.90
C ALA A 477 -5.45 14.89 -1.79
N ALA A 478 -5.23 16.20 -2.02
CA ALA A 478 -3.93 16.85 -1.86
C ALA A 478 -3.45 16.85 -0.39
N GLY A 479 -4.34 17.17 0.56
CA GLY A 479 -4.03 17.07 1.99
C GLY A 479 -3.72 15.63 2.41
N VAL A 480 -4.50 14.67 1.91
CA VAL A 480 -4.27 13.23 2.16
C VAL A 480 -2.88 12.81 1.72
N VAL A 481 -2.46 13.10 0.48
CA VAL A 481 -1.13 12.66 -0.01
C VAL A 481 0.00 13.41 0.68
N THR A 482 -0.23 14.67 1.08
CA THR A 482 0.72 15.44 1.90
C THR A 482 0.89 14.80 3.28
N ALA A 483 -0.21 14.39 3.93
CA ALA A 483 -0.17 13.69 5.21
C ALA A 483 0.55 12.33 5.12
N ILE A 484 0.32 11.57 4.04
CA ILE A 484 1.06 10.32 3.76
C ILE A 484 2.56 10.59 3.66
N GLU A 485 2.98 11.59 2.90
CA GLU A 485 4.40 11.94 2.73
C GLU A 485 5.05 12.32 4.08
N VAL A 486 4.37 13.16 4.88
CA VAL A 486 4.84 13.54 6.22
C VAL A 486 4.96 12.31 7.13
N ALA A 487 3.98 11.43 7.13
CA ALA A 487 4.02 10.21 7.94
C ALA A 487 5.20 9.32 7.56
N ARG A 488 5.49 9.16 6.27
CA ARG A 488 6.64 8.39 5.76
C ARG A 488 7.96 9.00 6.21
N ARG A 489 8.12 10.31 6.14
CA ARG A 489 9.33 11.03 6.57
C ARG A 489 9.55 10.92 8.08
N LEU A 490 8.49 11.05 8.87
CA LEU A 490 8.57 10.87 10.33
C LEU A 490 8.89 9.41 10.71
N ALA A 491 8.38 8.44 9.98
CA ALA A 491 8.73 7.03 10.20
C ALA A 491 10.18 6.72 9.83
N ALA A 492 10.69 7.31 8.75
CA ALA A 492 12.09 7.15 8.33
C ALA A 492 13.07 7.83 9.31
N ASN A 493 12.66 8.94 9.94
CA ASN A 493 13.42 9.64 10.96
C ASN A 493 12.53 9.99 12.16
N PRO A 494 12.24 9.03 13.05
CA PRO A 494 11.36 9.21 14.19
C PRO A 494 11.83 10.30 15.16
N LEU A 495 10.88 10.95 15.82
CA LEU A 495 11.14 11.92 16.87
C LEU A 495 12.00 11.30 17.99
N PRO A 496 12.80 12.08 18.71
CA PRO A 496 13.60 11.60 19.86
C PRO A 496 12.71 10.97 20.94
N ALA A 497 13.30 10.11 21.78
CA ALA A 497 12.60 9.54 22.94
C ALA A 497 12.07 10.64 23.89
N GLY A 498 10.88 10.42 24.44
CA GLY A 498 10.19 11.40 25.29
C GLY A 498 9.48 12.54 24.52
N SER A 499 9.42 12.47 23.19
CA SER A 499 8.65 13.38 22.37
C SER A 499 7.17 12.94 22.29
N MET A 500 6.29 13.80 21.77
CA MET A 500 4.91 13.47 21.49
C MET A 500 4.80 12.43 20.38
N SER A 501 3.76 11.59 20.43
CA SER A 501 3.35 10.78 19.29
C SER A 501 2.62 11.65 18.25
N VAL A 502 2.57 11.22 16.99
CA VAL A 502 1.84 11.91 15.92
C VAL A 502 0.79 10.95 15.36
N ARG A 503 -0.47 11.29 15.56
CA ARG A 503 -1.62 10.55 15.05
C ARG A 503 -2.17 11.21 13.80
N PHE A 504 -2.10 10.51 12.68
CA PHE A 504 -2.74 10.89 11.43
C PHE A 504 -4.16 10.33 11.40
N TRP A 505 -5.08 11.12 10.91
CA TRP A 505 -6.48 10.76 10.73
C TRP A 505 -6.92 11.05 9.29
N PHE A 506 -7.68 10.11 8.71
CA PHE A 506 -8.24 10.19 7.37
C PHE A 506 -9.71 9.77 7.42
N GLY A 507 -10.59 10.57 6.83
CA GLY A 507 -12.01 10.25 6.86
C GLY A 507 -12.85 11.30 6.16
N PRO A 508 -14.18 11.22 6.32
CA PRO A 508 -15.10 12.23 5.83
C PRO A 508 -14.98 13.55 6.59
N GLU A 509 -15.01 14.64 5.86
CA GLU A 509 -14.95 16.01 6.36
C GLU A 509 -15.94 16.26 7.51
N THR A 510 -15.50 16.91 8.56
CA THR A 510 -16.27 17.34 9.74
C THR A 510 -16.97 16.18 10.47
N ILE A 511 -17.91 15.49 9.80
CA ILE A 511 -18.70 14.41 10.42
C ILE A 511 -17.82 13.23 10.82
N GLY A 512 -16.76 12.96 10.04
CA GLY A 512 -15.81 11.90 10.35
C GLY A 512 -14.98 12.19 11.59
N THR A 513 -14.47 13.40 11.74
CA THR A 513 -13.75 13.84 12.93
C THR A 513 -14.65 13.84 14.17
N ILE A 514 -15.90 14.32 14.02
CA ILE A 514 -16.91 14.25 15.09
C ILE A 514 -17.20 12.79 15.48
N ALA A 515 -17.43 11.92 14.50
CA ALA A 515 -17.72 10.51 14.74
C ALA A 515 -16.54 9.80 15.46
N TYR A 516 -15.33 10.08 15.00
CA TYR A 516 -14.12 9.53 15.61
C TYR A 516 -13.95 9.96 17.06
N LEU A 517 -14.01 11.28 17.32
CA LEU A 517 -13.80 11.81 18.68
C LEU A 517 -14.94 11.43 19.62
N ALA A 518 -16.20 11.45 19.18
CA ALA A 518 -17.35 11.04 19.99
C ALA A 518 -17.28 9.56 20.43
N ASN A 519 -16.68 8.70 19.60
CA ASN A 519 -16.49 7.29 19.94
C ASN A 519 -15.16 7.02 20.68
N ASN A 520 -14.26 8.02 20.77
CA ASN A 520 -12.95 7.92 21.38
C ASN A 520 -12.67 9.08 22.35
N GLU A 521 -13.66 9.56 23.11
CA GLU A 521 -13.55 10.72 24.01
C GLU A 521 -12.38 10.63 24.99
N ALA A 522 -12.05 9.42 25.44
CA ALA A 522 -10.93 9.16 26.34
C ALA A 522 -9.55 9.54 25.75
N LEU A 523 -9.44 9.70 24.43
CA LEU A 523 -8.21 10.15 23.78
C LEU A 523 -8.04 11.67 23.79
N ILE A 524 -9.14 12.43 23.88
CA ILE A 524 -9.11 13.91 23.76
C ILE A 524 -8.09 14.57 24.70
N PRO A 525 -7.99 14.18 25.99
CA PRO A 525 -7.00 14.78 26.89
C PRO A 525 -5.54 14.50 26.52
N SER A 526 -5.29 13.47 25.72
CA SER A 526 -3.92 13.16 25.24
C SER A 526 -3.47 14.10 24.13
N PHE A 527 -4.39 14.74 23.40
CA PHE A 527 -4.05 15.64 22.32
C PHE A 527 -3.55 16.99 22.84
N LYS A 528 -2.29 17.32 22.56
CA LYS A 528 -1.65 18.57 22.97
C LYS A 528 -1.74 19.65 21.89
N GLY A 529 -2.06 19.29 20.67
CA GLY A 529 -2.28 20.18 19.53
C GLY A 529 -2.75 19.43 18.30
N GLY A 530 -3.17 20.16 17.28
CA GLY A 530 -3.62 19.58 16.02
C GLY A 530 -3.16 20.38 14.81
N ILE A 531 -3.11 19.73 13.67
CA ILE A 531 -2.88 20.33 12.35
C ILE A 531 -3.93 19.77 11.40
N PHE A 532 -4.70 20.64 10.78
CA PHE A 532 -5.53 20.30 9.64
C PHE A 532 -4.79 20.63 8.34
N ILE A 533 -4.64 19.65 7.47
CA ILE A 533 -3.93 19.75 6.20
C ILE A 533 -4.96 19.72 5.10
N GLU A 534 -5.02 20.76 4.29
CA GLU A 534 -6.06 20.86 3.27
C GLU A 534 -5.60 21.65 2.05
N MET A 535 -6.02 21.21 0.86
CA MET A 535 -5.88 21.95 -0.41
C MET A 535 -4.44 22.38 -0.71
N THR A 536 -3.47 21.51 -0.49
CA THR A 536 -2.04 21.85 -0.49
C THR A 536 -1.37 21.81 -1.85
N GLY A 537 -2.07 21.36 -2.91
CA GLY A 537 -1.44 20.96 -4.17
C GLY A 537 -1.45 22.02 -5.28
N ASN A 538 -2.24 23.09 -5.19
CA ASN A 538 -2.29 24.16 -6.20
C ASN A 538 -1.15 25.16 -6.03
N ASP A 539 -1.00 26.12 -6.96
CA ASP A 539 0.10 27.09 -6.99
C ASP A 539 -0.18 28.37 -6.18
N ASN A 540 -1.28 28.43 -5.44
CA ASN A 540 -1.55 29.55 -4.54
C ASN A 540 -0.53 29.67 -3.41
N THR A 541 -0.45 30.86 -2.84
CA THR A 541 0.36 31.12 -1.65
C THR A 541 -0.14 30.31 -0.47
N ILE A 542 0.78 29.61 0.22
CA ILE A 542 0.48 28.87 1.43
C ILE A 542 -0.10 29.81 2.51
N ALA A 543 -1.10 29.33 3.23
CA ALA A 543 -1.77 30.07 4.30
C ALA A 543 -1.74 29.28 5.62
N LEU A 544 -1.54 30.01 6.70
CA LEU A 544 -1.68 29.52 8.07
C LEU A 544 -2.95 30.09 8.67
N GLN A 545 -3.90 29.24 9.04
CA GLN A 545 -5.01 29.62 9.89
C GLN A 545 -4.67 29.35 11.34
N HIS A 546 -4.83 30.37 12.17
CA HIS A 546 -4.57 30.30 13.60
C HIS A 546 -5.64 29.48 14.34
N THR A 547 -5.24 28.98 15.51
CA THR A 547 -6.17 28.42 16.50
C THR A 547 -7.21 29.46 16.96
N ARG A 548 -8.25 28.99 17.64
CA ARG A 548 -9.23 29.89 18.25
C ARG A 548 -8.61 30.87 19.26
N GLN A 549 -7.49 30.52 19.87
CA GLN A 549 -6.80 31.35 20.87
C GLN A 549 -5.88 32.40 20.26
N HIS A 550 -5.45 32.26 19.00
CA HIS A 550 -4.58 33.12 18.19
C HIS A 550 -3.11 33.24 18.67
N ASP A 551 -2.79 32.84 19.88
CA ASP A 551 -1.49 32.97 20.51
C ASP A 551 -0.99 31.66 21.14
N ALA A 552 -1.62 30.53 20.81
CA ALA A 552 -1.17 29.22 21.26
C ALA A 552 0.24 28.92 20.74
N ILE A 553 0.97 28.08 21.46
CA ILE A 553 2.32 27.67 21.03
C ILE A 553 2.29 27.08 19.61
N MET A 554 1.21 26.37 19.22
CA MET A 554 1.05 25.83 17.88
C MET A 554 0.98 26.95 16.81
N ASP A 555 0.30 28.06 17.07
CA ASP A 555 0.24 29.24 16.18
C ASP A 555 1.64 29.83 15.98
N ARG A 556 2.36 30.04 17.06
CA ARG A 556 3.69 30.64 17.07
C ARG A 556 4.72 29.74 16.38
N VAL A 557 4.61 28.41 16.55
CA VAL A 557 5.46 27.44 15.83
C VAL A 557 5.18 27.48 14.33
N GLY A 558 3.92 27.50 13.93
CA GLY A 558 3.53 27.63 12.51
C GLY A 558 4.09 28.91 11.87
N GLN A 559 3.93 30.04 12.53
CA GLN A 559 4.50 31.34 12.10
C GLN A 559 6.02 31.30 12.02
N TYR A 560 6.69 30.73 13.03
CA TYR A 560 8.15 30.61 13.08
C TYR A 560 8.67 29.82 11.88
N VAL A 561 8.06 28.67 11.58
CA VAL A 561 8.45 27.81 10.46
C VAL A 561 8.30 28.54 9.13
N LEU A 562 7.15 29.18 8.89
CA LEU A 562 6.88 29.89 7.64
C LEU A 562 7.81 31.11 7.46
N LYS A 563 8.06 31.91 8.54
CA LYS A 563 9.00 33.01 8.51
C LYS A 563 10.44 32.56 8.25
N LYS A 564 10.87 31.48 8.91
CA LYS A 564 12.22 30.91 8.74
C LYS A 564 12.44 30.36 7.34
N ARG A 565 11.43 29.70 6.77
CA ARG A 565 11.47 29.20 5.40
C ARG A 565 11.68 30.32 4.39
N GLY A 566 11.14 31.51 4.66
CA GLY A 566 11.12 32.63 3.72
C GLY A 566 10.06 32.48 2.62
N GLY A 567 9.95 33.48 1.77
CA GLY A 567 8.89 33.56 0.76
C GLY A 567 7.60 34.18 1.31
N GLU A 568 6.61 34.31 0.44
CA GLU A 568 5.31 34.83 0.81
C GLU A 568 4.45 33.74 1.44
N PHE A 569 3.73 34.09 2.48
CA PHE A 569 2.68 33.29 3.06
C PHE A 569 1.55 34.20 3.59
N ARG A 570 0.36 33.66 3.75
CA ARG A 570 -0.79 34.38 4.30
C ARG A 570 -1.10 33.85 5.70
N GLU A 571 -1.66 34.71 6.51
CA GLU A 571 -2.19 34.33 7.83
C GLU A 571 -3.64 34.79 7.95
N GLY A 572 -4.43 34.05 8.70
CA GLY A 572 -5.80 34.42 9.05
C GLY A 572 -6.18 33.92 10.43
N THR A 573 -7.17 34.58 11.02
CA THR A 573 -7.70 34.16 12.31
C THR A 573 -8.55 32.90 12.17
N PHE A 574 -8.95 32.31 13.29
CA PHE A 574 -9.79 31.11 13.29
C PHE A 574 -11.08 31.35 12.50
N ALA A 575 -11.38 30.42 11.58
CA ALA A 575 -12.53 30.45 10.67
C ALA A 575 -12.52 31.57 9.61
N ASP A 576 -11.43 32.35 9.48
CA ASP A 576 -11.31 33.39 8.44
C ASP A 576 -10.69 32.88 7.14
N VAL A 577 -9.84 31.87 7.21
CA VAL A 577 -9.24 31.24 6.03
C VAL A 577 -10.09 30.08 5.56
N ILE A 578 -10.38 29.15 6.46
CA ILE A 578 -11.19 27.96 6.24
C ILE A 578 -12.00 27.66 7.51
N ALA A 579 -13.07 26.89 7.41
CA ALA A 579 -13.88 26.48 8.56
C ALA A 579 -14.30 25.01 8.39
N ASN A 580 -13.41 24.10 8.75
CA ASN A 580 -13.51 22.69 8.44
C ASN A 580 -13.22 21.80 9.66
N ASP A 581 -12.39 20.74 9.55
CA ASP A 581 -12.13 19.77 10.62
C ASP A 581 -11.42 20.37 11.84
N GLU A 582 -10.60 21.42 11.66
CA GLU A 582 -9.94 22.12 12.76
C GLU A 582 -10.91 22.73 13.77
N ARG A 583 -12.11 23.08 13.32
CA ARG A 583 -13.16 23.62 14.20
C ARG A 583 -13.68 22.59 15.21
N VAL A 584 -13.55 21.32 14.90
CA VAL A 584 -13.94 20.26 15.83
C VAL A 584 -12.97 20.23 17.02
N LEU A 585 -11.64 20.24 16.77
CA LEU A 585 -10.64 20.29 17.83
C LEU A 585 -10.66 21.58 18.63
N ASN A 586 -10.78 22.74 17.94
CA ASN A 586 -10.92 24.03 18.58
C ASN A 586 -12.30 24.25 19.21
N GLY A 587 -13.22 23.29 19.05
CA GLY A 587 -14.62 23.40 19.42
C GLY A 587 -14.87 23.42 20.94
N PRO A 588 -16.09 23.79 21.32
CA PRO A 588 -16.48 23.86 22.73
C PRO A 588 -16.40 22.48 23.38
N GLY A 589 -15.81 22.40 24.58
CA GLY A 589 -15.66 21.18 25.35
C GLY A 589 -14.51 20.26 24.89
N ILE A 590 -13.81 20.61 23.79
CA ILE A 590 -12.63 19.89 23.30
C ILE A 590 -11.38 20.75 23.53
N ASN A 591 -11.38 21.98 23.01
CA ASN A 591 -10.36 23.02 23.25
C ASN A 591 -8.90 22.63 22.90
N VAL A 592 -8.69 21.67 22.00
CA VAL A 592 -7.36 21.32 21.51
C VAL A 592 -6.91 22.36 20.47
N PRO A 593 -5.76 23.07 20.67
CA PRO A 593 -5.32 24.09 19.75
C PRO A 593 -4.94 23.47 18.41
N CYS A 594 -5.71 23.73 17.36
CA CYS A 594 -5.53 23.21 16.03
C CYS A 594 -5.36 24.32 15.00
N ILE A 595 -4.24 24.33 14.28
CA ILE A 595 -3.99 25.21 13.14
C ILE A 595 -4.41 24.52 11.83
N SER A 596 -4.58 25.32 10.76
CA SER A 596 -4.71 24.77 9.40
C SER A 596 -3.59 25.27 8.49
N VAL A 597 -3.08 24.37 7.66
CA VAL A 597 -2.12 24.68 6.59
C VAL A 597 -2.77 24.37 5.27
N THR A 598 -3.01 25.42 4.46
CA THR A 598 -3.83 25.36 3.24
C THR A 598 -3.30 26.27 2.14
N ARG A 599 -3.83 26.14 0.91
CA ARG A 599 -3.66 27.09 -0.20
C ARG A 599 -5.00 27.65 -0.70
N TYR A 600 -6.03 27.57 0.13
CA TYR A 600 -7.34 28.18 -0.10
C TYR A 600 -7.27 29.73 0.06
N PRO A 601 -8.08 30.54 -0.65
CA PRO A 601 -9.05 30.15 -1.68
C PRO A 601 -8.42 29.98 -3.06
N TYR A 602 -9.08 29.19 -3.92
CA TYR A 602 -8.75 29.05 -5.33
C TYR A 602 -10.03 28.96 -6.18
N PRO A 603 -9.99 29.36 -7.47
CA PRO A 603 -11.21 29.52 -8.26
C PRO A 603 -11.87 28.20 -8.68
N GLU A 604 -11.13 27.09 -8.69
CA GLU A 604 -11.59 25.74 -9.08
C GLU A 604 -12.38 25.03 -7.98
N TYR A 605 -12.36 25.55 -6.76
CA TYR A 605 -12.99 24.96 -5.57
C TYR A 605 -14.43 24.51 -5.83
N HIS A 606 -14.74 23.27 -5.46
CA HIS A 606 -16.03 22.62 -5.62
C HIS A 606 -16.57 22.62 -7.05
N THR A 607 -15.69 22.36 -8.02
CA THR A 607 -16.05 22.16 -9.43
C THR A 607 -15.17 21.09 -10.09
N SER A 608 -15.56 20.61 -11.27
CA SER A 608 -14.77 19.66 -12.08
C SER A 608 -13.40 20.20 -12.54
N ASP A 609 -13.14 21.50 -12.34
CA ASP A 609 -11.84 22.09 -12.63
C ASP A 609 -10.82 21.82 -11.52
N ASP A 610 -11.28 21.42 -10.32
CA ASP A 610 -10.43 20.90 -9.26
C ASP A 610 -9.97 19.46 -9.58
N ASN A 611 -9.04 19.34 -10.48
CA ASN A 611 -8.55 18.09 -11.01
C ASN A 611 -7.02 17.99 -10.99
N LEU A 612 -6.46 16.87 -11.44
CA LEU A 612 -5.01 16.64 -11.46
C LEU A 612 -4.21 17.66 -12.28
N GLY A 613 -4.87 18.43 -13.15
CA GLY A 613 -4.24 19.47 -13.97
C GLY A 613 -3.73 20.67 -13.17
N ILE A 614 -4.39 20.99 -12.05
CA ILE A 614 -3.99 22.10 -11.17
C ILE A 614 -3.03 21.66 -10.05
N MET A 615 -2.66 20.39 -10.00
CA MET A 615 -1.77 19.84 -8.96
C MET A 615 -0.31 19.99 -9.33
N HIS A 616 0.51 20.47 -8.39
CA HIS A 616 1.94 20.68 -8.52
C HIS A 616 2.71 19.86 -7.47
N GLU A 617 3.62 18.99 -7.93
CA GLU A 617 4.43 18.11 -7.08
C GLU A 617 5.28 18.92 -6.08
N ASP A 618 5.89 20.02 -6.52
CA ASP A 618 6.70 20.90 -5.68
C ASP A 618 5.87 21.58 -4.58
N LYS A 619 4.59 21.89 -4.83
CA LYS A 619 3.70 22.50 -3.84
C LYS A 619 3.25 21.52 -2.78
N LEU A 620 2.98 20.26 -3.17
CA LEU A 620 2.69 19.18 -2.23
C LEU A 620 3.90 18.91 -1.31
N ARG A 621 5.12 18.84 -1.88
CA ARG A 621 6.35 18.65 -1.11
C ARG A 621 6.68 19.84 -0.22
N GLU A 622 6.47 21.06 -0.70
CA GLU A 622 6.61 22.29 0.07
C GLU A 622 5.70 22.30 1.31
N ALA A 623 4.45 21.90 1.15
CA ALA A 623 3.51 21.79 2.28
C ALA A 623 3.97 20.68 3.26
N ALA A 624 4.43 19.54 2.74
CA ALA A 624 4.97 18.47 3.57
C ALA A 624 6.21 18.93 4.37
N ASP A 625 7.11 19.72 3.77
CA ASP A 625 8.28 20.29 4.47
C ASP A 625 7.86 21.20 5.63
N VAL A 626 6.89 22.07 5.40
CA VAL A 626 6.36 22.99 6.44
C VAL A 626 5.72 22.21 7.58
N ILE A 627 4.85 21.25 7.25
CA ILE A 627 4.10 20.47 8.25
C ILE A 627 5.05 19.58 9.05
N GLU A 628 6.00 18.90 8.40
CA GLU A 628 7.01 18.09 9.07
C GLU A 628 7.82 18.93 10.07
N GLU A 629 8.27 20.11 9.68
CA GLU A 629 9.05 21.00 10.56
C GLU A 629 8.23 21.49 11.75
N ILE A 630 6.94 21.84 11.54
CA ILE A 630 6.02 22.19 12.64
C ILE A 630 5.88 21.02 13.61
N LEU A 631 5.65 19.82 13.10
CA LEU A 631 5.50 18.60 13.93
C LEU A 631 6.78 18.27 14.71
N ARG A 632 7.95 18.46 14.08
CA ARG A 632 9.23 18.21 14.73
C ARG A 632 9.51 19.21 15.86
N ILE A 633 9.27 20.51 15.62
CA ILE A 633 9.44 21.54 16.64
C ILE A 633 8.45 21.34 17.78
N TYR A 634 7.17 21.24 17.48
CA TYR A 634 6.12 21.13 18.49
C TYR A 634 6.21 19.80 19.24
N GLY A 635 6.40 18.69 18.53
CA GLY A 635 6.47 17.35 19.12
C GLY A 635 7.69 17.09 19.99
N THR A 636 8.79 17.86 19.80
CA THR A 636 9.99 17.77 20.63
C THR A 636 10.07 18.84 21.71
N ASN A 637 9.03 19.68 21.81
CA ASN A 637 9.00 20.78 22.78
C ASN A 637 8.71 20.26 24.21
N TYR A 638 9.29 20.90 25.20
CA TYR A 638 9.09 20.61 26.62
C TYR A 638 9.37 21.85 27.47
N VAL A 639 9.00 21.81 28.75
CA VAL A 639 9.23 22.92 29.69
C VAL A 639 10.48 22.61 30.53
N PRO A 640 11.60 23.37 30.38
CA PRO A 640 12.80 23.17 31.15
C PRO A 640 12.65 23.72 32.58
N LYS A 641 12.99 22.90 33.59
CA LYS A 641 13.01 23.32 34.98
C LYS A 641 14.39 23.10 35.59
N ARG A 642 15.00 24.18 36.11
CA ARG A 642 16.35 24.13 36.68
C ARG A 642 16.42 23.30 37.96
N ARG A 643 17.61 22.68 38.17
CA ARG A 643 18.03 21.99 39.36
C ARG A 643 19.23 22.66 40.05
N PHE A 644 19.68 23.83 39.52
CA PHE A 644 20.80 24.62 40.05
C PHE A 644 20.32 25.91 40.75
N ARG A 645 21.23 26.55 41.50
CA ARG A 645 21.02 27.86 42.10
C ARG A 645 22.14 28.80 41.67
N GLY A 646 21.82 30.05 41.40
CA GLY A 646 22.79 31.04 40.93
C GLY A 646 23.35 30.75 39.52
N PRO A 647 24.35 31.49 39.08
CA PRO A 647 24.99 31.30 37.78
C PRO A 647 25.66 29.91 37.68
N VAL A 648 25.48 29.23 36.55
CA VAL A 648 26.16 27.96 36.27
C VAL A 648 27.62 28.22 35.88
N PHE A 649 28.56 27.43 36.43
CA PHE A 649 29.97 27.44 36.01
C PHE A 649 30.08 26.80 34.60
N LEU A 650 29.73 27.55 33.54
CA LEU A 650 29.62 27.05 32.18
C LEU A 650 30.87 26.33 31.67
N SER A 651 32.07 26.91 31.90
CA SER A 651 33.31 26.28 31.45
C SER A 651 33.61 24.98 32.20
N GLY A 652 33.28 24.89 33.49
CA GLY A 652 33.45 23.68 34.29
C GLY A 652 32.53 22.54 33.88
N HIS A 653 31.40 22.85 33.29
CA HIS A 653 30.44 21.87 32.74
C HIS A 653 30.57 21.66 31.22
N GLY A 654 31.51 22.32 30.52
CA GLY A 654 31.65 22.24 29.08
C GLY A 654 30.47 22.88 28.33
N LEU A 655 29.83 23.89 28.94
CA LEU A 655 28.68 24.62 28.42
C LEU A 655 29.04 26.01 27.91
N PHE A 656 30.32 26.41 28.05
CA PHE A 656 30.75 27.71 27.54
C PHE A 656 30.65 27.76 26.03
N VAL A 657 30.01 28.83 25.50
CA VAL A 657 29.92 29.14 24.08
C VAL A 657 30.83 30.33 23.79
N ASP A 658 31.76 30.14 22.87
CA ASP A 658 32.62 31.24 22.42
C ASP A 658 31.79 32.24 21.61
N TRP A 659 31.89 33.51 22.01
CA TRP A 659 31.19 34.60 21.34
C TRP A 659 31.59 34.79 19.86
N GLN A 660 32.79 34.35 19.49
CA GLN A 660 33.23 34.37 18.09
C GLN A 660 32.55 33.28 17.25
N THR A 661 32.17 32.17 17.88
CA THR A 661 31.54 31.04 17.19
C THR A 661 30.04 31.22 17.03
N ASN A 662 29.37 31.69 18.12
CA ASN A 662 27.93 31.96 18.09
C ASN A 662 27.61 33.12 19.05
N TRP A 663 27.68 34.34 18.52
CA TRP A 663 27.39 35.56 19.25
C TRP A 663 25.99 35.62 19.84
N ALA A 664 24.97 35.26 19.05
CA ALA A 664 23.58 35.33 19.46
C ALA A 664 23.32 34.42 20.67
N LEU A 665 23.76 33.16 20.60
CA LEU A 665 23.58 32.18 21.66
C LEU A 665 24.38 32.61 22.91
N ASN A 666 25.65 33.03 22.75
CA ASN A 666 26.50 33.49 23.88
C ASN A 666 25.80 34.61 24.66
N ARG A 667 25.23 35.61 23.99
CA ARG A 667 24.51 36.74 24.62
C ARG A 667 23.20 36.34 25.26
N ALA A 668 22.58 35.24 24.81
CA ALA A 668 21.30 34.76 25.29
C ALA A 668 21.39 33.81 26.49
N ILE A 669 22.57 33.19 26.76
CA ILE A 669 22.72 32.11 27.73
C ILE A 669 22.19 32.47 29.12
N GLU A 670 22.57 33.64 29.68
CA GLU A 670 22.08 34.06 30.99
C GLU A 670 20.57 34.33 30.99
N LYS A 671 20.08 34.98 29.96
CA LYS A 671 18.64 35.23 29.82
C LYS A 671 17.85 33.91 29.69
N MET A 672 18.44 32.94 29.05
CA MET A 672 17.85 31.58 28.88
C MET A 672 17.82 30.86 30.24
N MET A 673 18.93 30.84 30.99
CA MET A 673 18.98 30.21 32.31
C MET A 673 17.98 30.78 33.31
N MET A 674 17.67 32.09 33.20
CA MET A 674 16.65 32.77 34.02
C MET A 674 15.22 32.30 33.68
N ARG A 675 15.00 31.64 32.54
CA ARG A 675 13.71 31.12 32.11
C ARG A 675 13.53 29.62 32.39
N PHE A 676 14.52 28.95 32.97
CA PHE A 676 14.41 27.53 33.34
C PHE A 676 13.64 27.34 34.65
N GLU A 677 12.55 28.07 34.85
CA GLU A 677 11.73 28.02 36.07
C GLU A 677 10.61 26.97 36.02
N GLY A 678 10.44 26.27 34.89
CA GLY A 678 9.35 25.30 34.71
C GLY A 678 8.04 25.95 34.29
N GLU A 679 8.08 27.15 33.69
CA GLU A 679 6.89 27.92 33.26
C GLU A 679 6.81 28.09 31.75
N GLN A 680 7.95 28.28 31.07
CA GLN A 680 8.06 28.49 29.63
C GLN A 680 8.65 27.26 28.94
N SER A 681 8.12 26.91 27.80
CA SER A 681 8.68 25.85 26.95
C SER A 681 9.98 26.27 26.26
N VAL A 682 10.73 25.32 25.77
CA VAL A 682 11.94 25.59 24.97
C VAL A 682 11.61 26.49 23.79
N PHE A 683 10.49 26.24 23.09
CA PHE A 683 10.08 27.06 21.94
C PHE A 683 9.77 28.51 22.36
N GLU A 684 9.05 28.73 23.45
CA GLU A 684 8.75 30.10 23.94
C GLU A 684 10.00 30.87 24.30
N ILE A 685 10.97 30.21 24.93
CA ILE A 685 12.29 30.80 25.25
C ILE A 685 13.04 31.21 23.97
N VAL A 686 13.01 30.34 22.96
CA VAL A 686 13.64 30.57 21.65
C VAL A 686 13.01 31.75 20.93
N ASP A 687 11.70 31.78 20.85
CA ASP A 687 10.93 32.80 20.15
C ASP A 687 11.08 34.18 20.78
N GLU A 688 10.96 34.27 22.12
CA GLU A 688 11.18 35.51 22.85
C GLU A 688 12.61 36.07 22.77
N LEU A 689 13.60 35.21 22.65
CA LEU A 689 14.98 35.60 22.51
C LEU A 689 15.43 35.82 21.06
N GLY A 690 14.60 35.53 20.10
CA GLY A 690 14.89 35.64 18.66
C GLY A 690 16.00 34.72 18.19
N LEU A 691 16.04 33.48 18.70
CA LEU A 691 17.07 32.49 18.45
C LEU A 691 16.64 31.45 17.40
N ASP A 692 17.59 30.66 16.89
CA ASP A 692 17.29 29.46 16.13
C ASP A 692 16.85 28.33 17.08
N TYR A 693 15.73 27.65 16.73
CA TYR A 693 15.15 26.61 17.59
C TYR A 693 16.12 25.42 17.75
N TRP A 694 16.64 24.89 16.67
CA TRP A 694 17.43 23.67 16.73
C TRP A 694 18.78 23.88 17.42
N ASP A 695 19.46 24.96 17.14
CA ASP A 695 20.72 25.32 17.80
C ASP A 695 20.51 25.52 19.29
N THR A 696 19.45 26.23 19.67
CA THR A 696 19.16 26.53 21.06
C THR A 696 18.67 25.29 21.80
N ARG A 697 17.79 24.50 21.21
CA ARG A 697 17.36 23.23 21.79
C ARG A 697 18.53 22.28 22.00
N ALA A 698 19.42 22.13 21.01
CA ALA A 698 20.64 21.32 21.15
C ALA A 698 21.53 21.81 22.26
N TYR A 699 21.56 23.12 22.50
CA TYR A 699 22.29 23.69 23.63
C TYR A 699 21.60 23.41 24.98
N ILE A 700 20.28 23.60 25.09
CA ILE A 700 19.51 23.30 26.31
C ILE A 700 19.60 21.80 26.67
N GLU A 701 19.64 20.91 25.67
CA GLU A 701 19.84 19.47 25.87
C GLU A 701 21.18 19.14 26.59
N LYS A 702 22.20 19.95 26.39
CA LYS A 702 23.47 19.80 27.16
C LYS A 702 23.25 20.02 28.64
N PHE A 703 22.38 20.97 29.03
CA PHE A 703 22.02 21.16 30.45
C PHE A 703 21.25 19.94 30.98
N ARG A 704 20.34 19.38 30.18
CA ARG A 704 19.57 18.18 30.55
C ARG A 704 20.48 16.96 30.74
N ILE A 705 21.40 16.73 29.81
CA ILE A 705 22.39 15.63 29.89
C ILE A 705 23.29 15.76 31.11
N LYS A 706 23.57 16.99 31.56
CA LYS A 706 24.36 17.29 32.77
C LYS A 706 23.51 17.32 34.04
N GLU A 707 22.25 16.93 33.97
CA GLU A 707 21.29 16.93 35.07
C GLU A 707 21.09 18.30 35.75
N LEU A 708 21.41 19.38 35.05
CA LEU A 708 21.21 20.75 35.51
C LEU A 708 19.76 21.22 35.35
N ILE A 709 19.03 20.62 34.45
CA ILE A 709 17.59 20.84 34.27
C ILE A 709 16.85 19.49 34.15
N GLU A 710 15.58 19.50 34.49
CA GLU A 710 14.63 18.46 34.12
C GLU A 710 13.72 18.98 33.01
N ALA A 711 13.24 18.05 32.15
CA ALA A 711 12.26 18.31 31.12
C ALA A 711 10.87 17.96 31.68
N LEU A 712 10.01 18.94 31.84
CA LEU A 712 8.60 18.72 32.16
C LEU A 712 7.79 18.59 30.87
N PRO A 713 6.72 17.79 30.83
CA PRO A 713 5.83 17.73 29.69
C PRO A 713 5.19 19.10 29.42
N MET A 714 4.72 19.32 28.21
CA MET A 714 3.90 20.48 27.88
C MET A 714 2.64 20.49 28.77
N PRO A 715 2.23 21.65 29.30
CA PRO A 715 1.06 21.72 30.15
C PRO A 715 -0.18 21.22 29.43
N GLU A 716 -1.14 20.69 30.18
CA GLU A 716 -2.48 20.45 29.65
C GLU A 716 -3.08 21.76 29.16
N VAL A 717 -3.82 21.69 28.05
CA VAL A 717 -4.52 22.86 27.54
C VAL A 717 -5.56 23.24 28.57
N ALA A 718 -5.31 24.31 29.32
CA ALA A 718 -6.22 24.74 30.35
C ALA A 718 -7.55 25.16 29.71
N GLU A 719 -8.66 24.65 30.25
CA GLU A 719 -9.97 25.28 30.07
C GLU A 719 -9.86 26.72 30.63
N LYS A 720 -9.63 27.69 29.73
CA LYS A 720 -9.91 29.06 30.10
C LYS A 720 -11.43 29.17 30.23
N ALA A 721 -11.92 29.24 31.47
CA ALA A 721 -13.31 29.38 31.86
C ALA A 721 -14.01 30.53 31.14
#